data_1f3533bff575ccc04a0084bd430ee5f5
#
_entry.id   1f3533bff575ccc04a0084bd430ee5f5
#
_cell.length_a   1.000
_cell.length_b   1.000
_cell.length_c   1.000
_cell.angle_alpha   90.00
_cell.angle_beta   90.00
_cell.angle_gamma   90.00
#
_symmetry.space_group_name_H-M   'P 1'
#
loop_
_entity.id
_entity.type
_entity.pdbx_description
1 polymer ?
#
loop_
_entity_poly.entity_id
_entity_poly.type
_entity_poly.pdbx_seq_one_letter_code
_entity_poly.pdbx_strand_id
1 'polypeptide(L)'
;MSTNRWIKKISIALISIIAILFIFSYYISYFLNKRLPHVIAEKNDTPYNLKYGDLSFSLFDSSLNLKNVDISPKDSTTIVDSIQATGRIKEINIVGINFIKLVTEKEVSAYSIHIDSPVVNYYLKEKNEKKDTVKTKVGDSFDVSRIKIKNGMFNLLSSSGDKKLVKVSNFNINFEGVKFNERTVSKKIPFKYSSFDIKLDSMSFLIKDRQIVQSKKVHFSNTTFELNDFVMKPLNRNKNKYLPNKTEADLFDVNASLLSFTNMDWGFNNEDKLYFITDKLLLKKPKITIIETDYSRKIDSLSEKINLKKDDANLINVKKFQIEKGKINSLFSDAQTTKYNISNVDLAIEGIKMNDFTRTNEIPIDYNTFKLNLSSMYYRLNHAQTLTASFLNLANSNLILKDFRMKPVVSKKEFKNSYTKSNVLLDIESPILKLSKYKWGLKNGDFYFHTNSIKLNHAIVKIIEQKKDNVINEIKDDKPDKKLFDFNLSVDTIKVDRSIFSSDKIFEFKDLDLTILGVNNVNGKVFNINEIFFKNPKFTLFTKSKKSNQVKNEVPKKVKTFDNSININKLRLVNAHLQMVSLDGDKSNLILKNIQLDARAIKINQNTVQNNIPFDYKFLELISSGIDYDISPIYKLNTSTILYKNGNLSLQKLNLKPKVSRVNFTKSLAKQSDLYTVSVNKISSKNFSIGFLPSKKLFIKSDVVVFDQLYANIFRSLLPPDDLSKKTMFSEKLRKLKIDLQLKQVNLVQSKLEYEEEAKKTKDVGKLTFSKINTKILNVNSGLNKKTLPDVIVDWNSEFMHGDLKVKWVFNTMNTNEKFNIKGSIVNLPAKNLDPFLVPYFNVSANGKLNKIYFDFDGDDENGNGNFSIHYNDLKVNVLNKEGDKRKFLSSIANAVVKNDSKGELKEQKVENVKRKQDKSFFNFFLACILDGLKKALLII
;
A
#
# COMPACT_ATOMS: atom_id res chain seq x y z
N MET A 1 21.18 18.42 -11.07
CA MET A 1 21.22 19.55 -12.05
C MET A 1 21.75 20.88 -11.51
N SER A 2 21.69 21.12 -10.22
CA SER A 2 22.21 22.37 -9.58
C SER A 2 23.73 22.42 -9.48
N THR A 3 24.42 21.30 -9.30
CA THR A 3 25.86 21.20 -9.09
C THR A 3 26.68 21.72 -10.27
N ASN A 4 26.28 21.48 -11.51
CA ASN A 4 27.00 21.94 -12.71
C ASN A 4 27.01 23.49 -12.91
N ARG A 5 25.92 24.14 -12.45
CA ARG A 5 25.87 25.61 -12.45
C ARG A 5 26.71 26.22 -11.34
N TRP A 6 26.86 25.50 -10.24
CA TRP A 6 27.64 25.94 -9.09
C TRP A 6 29.12 25.90 -9.35
N ILE A 7 29.62 24.79 -9.89
CA ILE A 7 31.01 24.62 -10.31
C ILE A 7 31.38 25.67 -11.37
N LYS A 8 30.48 25.94 -12.35
CA LYS A 8 30.67 27.03 -13.30
C LYS A 8 30.77 28.41 -12.63
N LYS A 9 30.04 28.67 -11.56
CA LYS A 9 30.02 29.98 -10.88
C LYS A 9 31.23 30.18 -9.97
N ILE A 10 31.64 29.13 -9.24
CA ILE A 10 32.89 29.12 -8.46
C ILE A 10 34.08 29.26 -9.42
N SER A 11 34.04 28.56 -10.56
CA SER A 11 35.06 28.71 -11.62
C SER A 11 35.09 30.11 -12.20
N ILE A 12 33.91 30.77 -12.36
CA ILE A 12 33.85 32.16 -12.87
C ILE A 12 34.37 33.17 -11.83
N ALA A 13 34.06 32.99 -10.53
CA ALA A 13 34.62 33.83 -9.47
C ALA A 13 36.16 33.62 -9.34
N LEU A 14 36.61 32.38 -9.43
CA LEU A 14 38.04 32.03 -9.46
C LEU A 14 38.72 32.58 -10.69
N ILE A 15 38.11 32.40 -11.87
CA ILE A 15 38.59 32.96 -13.16
C ILE A 15 38.59 34.50 -13.09
N SER A 16 37.63 35.13 -12.40
CA SER A 16 37.61 36.58 -12.23
C SER A 16 38.75 37.06 -11.33
N ILE A 17 39.03 36.37 -10.22
CA ILE A 17 40.21 36.64 -9.38
C ILE A 17 41.50 36.41 -10.18
N ILE A 18 41.59 35.32 -10.91
CA ILE A 18 42.71 34.99 -11.81
C ILE A 18 42.79 36.01 -12.95
N ALA A 19 41.70 36.40 -13.57
CA ALA A 19 41.65 37.41 -14.62
C ALA A 19 42.13 38.80 -14.14
N ILE A 20 41.93 39.13 -12.87
CA ILE A 20 42.39 40.38 -12.28
C ILE A 20 43.88 40.34 -11.99
N LEU A 21 44.36 39.25 -11.40
CA LEU A 21 45.80 39.01 -11.30
C LEU A 21 46.44 39.00 -12.68
N PHE A 22 45.69 38.57 -13.66
CA PHE A 22 46.09 38.53 -15.07
C PHE A 22 46.16 39.93 -15.72
N ILE A 23 45.14 40.72 -15.56
CA ILE A 23 45.09 42.11 -16.02
C ILE A 23 46.19 42.89 -15.32
N PHE A 24 46.36 42.68 -14.03
CA PHE A 24 47.42 43.29 -13.25
C PHE A 24 48.78 42.80 -13.70
N SER A 25 48.98 41.50 -13.92
CA SER A 25 50.22 40.93 -14.52
C SER A 25 50.48 41.43 -15.95
N TYR A 26 49.43 41.53 -16.77
CA TYR A 26 49.50 42.09 -18.10
C TYR A 26 49.95 43.57 -18.09
N TYR A 27 49.41 44.38 -17.21
CA TYR A 27 49.81 45.80 -17.07
C TYR A 27 51.20 45.96 -16.47
N ILE A 28 51.55 45.12 -15.50
CA ILE A 28 52.89 45.07 -14.97
C ILE A 28 53.90 44.68 -16.11
N SER A 29 53.58 43.61 -16.86
CA SER A 29 54.41 43.19 -18.02
C SER A 29 54.54 44.30 -19.09
N TYR A 30 53.40 44.93 -19.41
CA TYR A 30 53.38 46.02 -20.37
C TYR A 30 54.16 47.25 -19.88
N PHE A 31 54.09 47.55 -18.60
CA PHE A 31 54.81 48.64 -17.94
C PHE A 31 56.29 48.39 -17.85
N LEU A 32 56.67 47.14 -17.51
CA LEU A 32 58.09 46.76 -17.47
C LEU A 32 58.71 46.66 -18.87
N ASN A 33 57.88 46.47 -19.90
CA ASN A 33 58.29 46.36 -21.27
C ASN A 33 58.79 47.66 -21.89
N LYS A 34 58.35 48.76 -21.45
CA LYS A 34 58.72 50.09 -22.02
C LYS A 34 59.81 50.79 -21.26
N ARG A 35 60.81 50.10 -20.72
CA ARG A 35 61.93 50.71 -19.96
C ARG A 35 61.44 51.63 -18.84
N LEU A 36 61.32 51.06 -17.69
CA LEU A 36 60.79 51.68 -16.44
C LEU A 36 61.13 53.16 -16.26
N PRO A 37 62.34 53.67 -16.51
CA PRO A 37 62.59 55.10 -16.36
C PRO A 37 61.89 55.99 -17.40
N HIS A 38 61.57 55.48 -18.57
CA HIS A 38 60.90 56.26 -19.63
C HIS A 38 59.41 56.27 -19.51
N VAL A 39 58.81 55.09 -19.06
CA VAL A 39 57.41 55.01 -18.88
C VAL A 39 56.92 55.85 -17.68
N ILE A 40 57.67 55.86 -16.64
CA ILE A 40 57.39 56.71 -15.47
C ILE A 40 57.47 58.19 -15.82
N ALA A 41 58.33 58.56 -16.79
CA ALA A 41 58.57 59.97 -17.07
C ALA A 41 57.55 60.60 -18.03
N GLU A 42 57.12 60.02 -19.15
CA GLU A 42 56.35 60.75 -20.16
C GLU A 42 55.46 59.98 -21.14
N LYS A 43 55.45 58.66 -21.20
CA LYS A 43 54.64 57.87 -22.21
C LYS A 43 53.96 56.67 -21.66
N ASN A 44 52.94 56.87 -20.85
CA ASN A 44 52.08 55.84 -20.48
C ASN A 44 50.94 55.62 -21.52
N ASP A 45 51.15 54.69 -22.45
CA ASP A 45 50.20 54.34 -23.54
C ASP A 45 49.11 53.46 -23.09
N THR A 46 49.01 53.06 -21.77
CA THR A 46 47.93 52.34 -21.23
C THR A 46 46.65 53.19 -21.14
N PRO A 47 45.47 52.66 -21.15
CA PRO A 47 44.24 53.40 -20.94
C PRO A 47 44.10 53.92 -19.51
N TYR A 48 45.14 53.80 -18.68
CA TYR A 48 45.16 54.21 -17.28
C TYR A 48 46.17 55.26 -16.96
N ASN A 49 45.82 56.24 -16.13
CA ASN A 49 46.74 57.13 -15.47
C ASN A 49 47.39 56.42 -14.29
N LEU A 50 48.73 56.52 -14.20
CA LEU A 50 49.43 55.97 -13.06
C LEU A 50 50.06 57.19 -12.34
N LYS A 51 49.65 57.41 -11.11
CA LYS A 51 50.23 58.43 -10.21
C LYS A 51 50.88 57.71 -9.03
N TYR A 52 52.02 58.21 -8.58
CA TYR A 52 52.74 57.67 -7.43
C TYR A 52 53.25 58.82 -6.55
N GLY A 53 53.31 58.54 -5.23
CA GLY A 53 53.82 59.57 -4.28
C GLY A 53 55.34 59.58 -4.15
N ASP A 54 55.99 58.41 -4.20
CA ASP A 54 57.39 58.24 -4.06
C ASP A 54 57.93 57.13 -4.97
N LEU A 55 59.09 57.33 -5.59
CA LEU A 55 59.77 56.30 -6.35
C LEU A 55 61.21 56.22 -5.85
N SER A 56 61.63 55.08 -5.40
CA SER A 56 63.00 54.81 -5.01
C SER A 56 63.52 53.59 -5.76
N PHE A 57 64.74 53.78 -6.31
CA PHE A 57 65.42 52.72 -7.08
C PHE A 57 66.79 52.48 -6.44
N SER A 58 67.15 51.23 -6.24
CA SER A 58 68.44 50.80 -5.70
C SER A 58 69.15 49.93 -6.70
N LEU A 59 70.32 50.37 -7.17
CA LEU A 59 71.21 49.60 -8.07
C LEU A 59 71.89 48.48 -7.29
N PHE A 60 72.01 48.57 -5.97
CA PHE A 60 72.87 47.65 -5.19
C PHE A 60 72.19 46.36 -4.94
N ASP A 61 70.88 46.36 -4.67
CA ASP A 61 70.04 45.21 -4.46
C ASP A 61 69.06 44.96 -5.64
N SER A 62 69.26 45.69 -6.73
CA SER A 62 68.48 45.62 -7.97
C SER A 62 66.99 45.76 -7.67
N SER A 63 66.62 46.68 -6.84
CA SER A 63 65.22 46.86 -6.37
C SER A 63 64.64 48.20 -6.85
N LEU A 64 63.29 48.13 -7.04
CA LEU A 64 62.48 49.27 -7.38
C LEU A 64 61.32 49.36 -6.34
N ASN A 65 61.11 50.45 -5.65
CA ASN A 65 60.06 50.65 -4.75
C ASN A 65 59.19 51.84 -5.16
N LEU A 66 57.92 51.63 -5.31
CA LEU A 66 56.89 52.63 -5.60
C LEU A 66 55.93 52.73 -4.42
N LYS A 67 55.66 53.93 -3.90
CA LYS A 67 54.69 54.14 -2.79
C LYS A 67 53.53 55.00 -3.24
N ASN A 68 52.41 54.77 -2.64
CA ASN A 68 51.14 55.48 -2.85
C ASN A 68 50.76 55.51 -4.34
N VAL A 69 50.66 54.38 -4.96
CA VAL A 69 50.32 54.22 -6.36
C VAL A 69 48.84 54.28 -6.57
N ASP A 70 48.35 55.23 -7.38
CA ASP A 70 46.98 55.39 -7.83
C ASP A 70 46.86 55.03 -9.32
N ILE A 71 45.94 54.13 -9.64
CA ILE A 71 45.61 53.71 -11.00
C ILE A 71 44.17 54.12 -11.29
N SER A 72 44.00 54.93 -12.35
CA SER A 72 42.66 55.39 -12.76
C SER A 72 42.58 55.45 -14.31
N PRO A 73 41.40 55.27 -14.91
CA PRO A 73 41.23 55.43 -16.35
C PRO A 73 41.63 56.82 -16.85
N LYS A 74 42.24 56.91 -18.03
CA LYS A 74 42.63 58.21 -18.66
C LYS A 74 41.41 58.98 -19.14
N ASP A 75 40.42 58.33 -19.60
CA ASP A 75 39.21 58.91 -20.16
C ASP A 75 37.98 58.48 -19.41
N SER A 76 37.31 59.34 -18.73
CA SER A 76 36.06 59.06 -17.99
C SER A 76 34.81 59.11 -18.87
N THR A 77 34.98 59.56 -20.16
CA THR A 77 33.82 59.76 -21.05
C THR A 77 33.59 58.67 -22.10
N THR A 78 34.59 57.83 -22.38
CA THR A 78 34.46 56.74 -23.33
C THR A 78 34.25 55.39 -22.65
N ILE A 79 33.05 55.19 -22.14
CA ILE A 79 32.61 53.97 -21.36
C ILE A 79 32.39 52.74 -22.26
N VAL A 80 32.63 52.76 -23.55
CA VAL A 80 32.06 51.75 -24.43
C VAL A 80 32.98 50.57 -24.73
N ASP A 81 34.30 50.68 -24.73
CA ASP A 81 35.19 49.61 -25.25
C ASP A 81 36.45 49.22 -24.44
N SER A 82 36.75 49.80 -23.32
CA SER A 82 37.90 49.42 -22.50
C SER A 82 37.55 48.85 -21.14
N ILE A 83 38.39 47.92 -20.64
CA ILE A 83 38.29 47.36 -19.30
C ILE A 83 38.50 48.51 -18.30
N GLN A 84 37.50 48.77 -17.46
CA GLN A 84 37.62 49.84 -16.46
C GLN A 84 37.99 49.25 -15.08
N ALA A 85 39.13 49.62 -14.61
CA ALA A 85 39.58 49.32 -13.25
C ALA A 85 40.11 50.61 -12.58
N THR A 86 39.88 50.70 -11.29
CA THR A 86 40.56 51.68 -10.46
C THR A 86 41.34 50.96 -9.38
N GLY A 87 42.53 51.47 -9.05
CA GLY A 87 43.35 50.79 -8.05
C GLY A 87 44.16 51.82 -7.22
N ARG A 88 44.30 51.49 -5.93
CA ARG A 88 45.18 52.19 -5.00
C ARG A 88 46.10 51.17 -4.36
N ILE A 89 47.41 51.36 -4.39
CA ILE A 89 48.39 50.44 -3.84
C ILE A 89 49.31 51.24 -2.91
N LYS A 90 49.43 50.77 -1.67
CA LYS A 90 50.28 51.43 -0.69
C LYS A 90 51.75 51.34 -1.07
N GLU A 91 52.21 50.15 -1.48
CA GLU A 91 53.63 49.94 -1.83
C GLU A 91 53.79 48.80 -2.84
N ILE A 92 54.61 49.00 -3.82
CA ILE A 92 55.13 47.98 -4.76
C ILE A 92 56.62 47.92 -4.61
N ASN A 93 57.18 46.80 -4.22
CA ASN A 93 58.60 46.56 -4.09
C ASN A 93 59.03 45.39 -4.97
N ILE A 94 59.88 45.62 -5.93
CA ILE A 94 60.48 44.68 -6.89
C ILE A 94 61.95 44.51 -6.53
N VAL A 95 62.36 43.29 -6.25
CA VAL A 95 63.71 42.95 -5.80
C VAL A 95 64.34 41.96 -6.74
N GLY A 96 65.66 42.15 -7.01
CA GLY A 96 66.44 41.26 -7.89
C GLY A 96 66.03 41.34 -9.34
N ILE A 97 65.85 42.57 -9.84
CA ILE A 97 65.60 42.84 -11.28
C ILE A 97 66.85 42.52 -12.06
N ASN A 98 66.70 41.64 -13.07
CA ASN A 98 67.78 41.31 -14.00
C ASN A 98 67.83 42.34 -15.14
N PHE A 99 68.62 43.47 -14.94
CA PHE A 99 68.70 44.53 -15.90
C PHE A 99 69.41 44.13 -17.20
N ILE A 100 70.22 43.09 -17.15
CA ILE A 100 70.93 42.63 -18.39
C ILE A 100 69.88 41.99 -19.30
N LYS A 101 69.08 41.09 -18.78
CA LYS A 101 67.98 40.44 -19.53
C LYS A 101 66.91 41.43 -20.00
N LEU A 102 66.64 42.45 -19.20
CA LEU A 102 65.71 43.51 -19.57
C LEU A 102 66.11 44.27 -20.77
N VAL A 103 67.44 44.56 -20.85
CA VAL A 103 68.00 45.34 -21.95
C VAL A 103 68.36 44.52 -23.20
N THR A 104 68.87 43.29 -23.00
CA THR A 104 69.33 42.43 -24.12
C THR A 104 68.26 41.55 -24.72
N GLU A 105 67.37 41.03 -23.88
CA GLU A 105 66.40 40.04 -24.27
C GLU A 105 64.91 40.55 -24.22
N LYS A 106 64.73 41.79 -23.77
CA LYS A 106 63.43 42.39 -23.50
C LYS A 106 62.57 41.52 -22.55
N GLU A 107 63.21 40.73 -21.66
CA GLU A 107 62.67 39.91 -20.69
C GLU A 107 62.66 40.60 -19.34
N VAL A 108 61.43 40.77 -18.73
CA VAL A 108 61.32 41.27 -17.38
C VAL A 108 61.53 40.11 -16.42
N SER A 109 62.67 40.01 -15.80
CA SER A 109 62.99 38.95 -14.84
C SER A 109 63.30 39.60 -13.47
N ALA A 110 62.71 39.07 -12.42
CA ALA A 110 62.93 39.53 -11.07
C ALA A 110 62.86 38.34 -10.07
N TYR A 111 63.60 38.51 -8.96
CA TYR A 111 63.55 37.51 -7.91
C TYR A 111 62.21 37.59 -7.18
N SER A 112 61.71 38.75 -6.76
CA SER A 112 60.42 38.87 -6.10
C SER A 112 59.76 40.24 -6.38
N ILE A 113 58.39 40.18 -6.42
CA ILE A 113 57.55 41.34 -6.45
C ILE A 113 56.63 41.28 -5.17
N HIS A 114 56.73 42.31 -4.35
CA HIS A 114 55.90 42.51 -3.17
C HIS A 114 54.93 43.67 -3.38
N ILE A 115 53.66 43.44 -3.19
CA ILE A 115 52.59 44.40 -3.31
C ILE A 115 51.86 44.48 -1.97
N ASP A 116 51.88 45.65 -1.30
CA ASP A 116 51.23 45.85 -0.03
C ASP A 116 49.95 46.67 -0.19
N SER A 117 48.91 46.19 0.44
CA SER A 117 47.59 46.83 0.60
C SER A 117 46.97 47.34 -0.72
N PRO A 118 46.95 46.53 -1.82
CA PRO A 118 46.25 46.96 -3.03
C PRO A 118 44.73 46.96 -2.79
N VAL A 119 44.06 48.03 -3.20
CA VAL A 119 42.62 48.17 -3.30
C VAL A 119 42.24 48.31 -4.77
N VAL A 120 41.56 47.34 -5.28
CA VAL A 120 41.21 47.27 -6.73
C VAL A 120 39.69 47.25 -6.85
N ASN A 121 39.15 48.18 -7.64
CA ASN A 121 37.74 48.14 -8.09
C ASN A 121 37.73 47.87 -9.59
N TYR A 122 36.94 46.85 -9.97
CA TYR A 122 36.77 46.47 -11.36
C TYR A 122 35.31 46.58 -11.74
N TYR A 123 34.98 47.20 -12.86
CA TYR A 123 33.61 47.44 -13.33
C TYR A 123 33.28 46.51 -14.50
N LEU A 124 32.15 45.77 -14.38
CA LEU A 124 31.69 44.89 -15.44
C LEU A 124 31.20 45.66 -16.65
N LYS A 125 31.57 45.23 -17.84
CA LYS A 125 31.07 45.75 -19.09
C LYS A 125 29.68 45.18 -19.41
N GLU A 126 28.76 45.96 -19.95
CA GLU A 126 27.53 45.47 -20.57
C GLU A 126 27.89 44.75 -21.89
N LYS A 127 27.35 43.55 -22.09
CA LYS A 127 27.63 42.70 -23.25
C LYS A 127 27.11 43.34 -24.53
N ASN A 128 27.97 43.91 -25.33
CA ASN A 128 27.69 44.09 -26.75
C ASN A 128 28.27 42.88 -27.53
N GLU A 129 27.43 42.25 -28.37
CA GLU A 129 27.70 40.97 -29.05
C GLU A 129 28.71 41.04 -30.22
N LYS A 130 29.75 41.84 -30.14
CA LYS A 130 30.85 41.78 -31.15
C LYS A 130 32.06 41.14 -30.49
N LYS A 131 32.41 39.95 -30.95
CA LYS A 131 33.72 39.31 -30.69
C LYS A 131 34.81 40.09 -31.39
N ASP A 132 35.42 41.08 -30.72
CA ASP A 132 36.68 41.62 -31.15
C ASP A 132 37.80 40.70 -30.63
N THR A 133 38.37 39.93 -31.52
CA THR A 133 39.65 39.27 -31.31
C THR A 133 40.77 40.34 -31.37
N VAL A 134 40.98 40.99 -30.24
CA VAL A 134 42.20 41.83 -30.10
C VAL A 134 43.40 40.89 -30.07
N LYS A 135 44.09 40.79 -31.18
CA LYS A 135 45.39 40.15 -31.21
C LYS A 135 46.37 41.09 -30.47
N THR A 136 46.53 40.85 -29.18
CA THR A 136 47.63 41.49 -28.42
C THR A 136 48.94 40.94 -28.90
N LYS A 137 49.73 41.77 -29.60
CA LYS A 137 51.17 41.49 -29.84
C LYS A 137 51.85 41.57 -28.48
N VAL A 138 52.19 40.45 -27.89
CA VAL A 138 53.05 40.39 -26.71
C VAL A 138 54.50 40.36 -27.16
N GLY A 139 55.20 41.46 -27.00
CA GLY A 139 56.60 41.57 -27.42
C GLY A 139 57.62 41.06 -26.40
N ASP A 140 57.18 40.81 -25.14
CA ASP A 140 58.14 40.56 -24.05
C ASP A 140 57.76 39.45 -23.12
N SER A 141 58.76 38.72 -22.61
CA SER A 141 58.54 37.66 -21.64
C SER A 141 58.67 38.16 -20.18
N PHE A 142 57.94 37.54 -19.26
CA PHE A 142 57.96 37.84 -17.83
C PHE A 142 58.32 36.55 -17.05
N ASP A 143 59.37 36.67 -16.22
CA ASP A 143 59.80 35.55 -15.35
C ASP A 143 60.12 36.09 -13.95
N VAL A 144 59.29 35.76 -13.00
CA VAL A 144 59.42 36.16 -11.60
C VAL A 144 59.34 34.94 -10.68
N SER A 145 60.40 34.77 -9.87
CA SER A 145 60.48 33.61 -8.98
C SER A 145 59.40 33.67 -7.90
N ARG A 146 59.00 34.86 -7.39
CA ARG A 146 57.99 35.01 -6.38
C ARG A 146 57.19 36.30 -6.50
N ILE A 147 55.86 36.23 -6.49
CA ILE A 147 54.96 37.35 -6.37
C ILE A 147 54.21 37.24 -5.06
N LYS A 148 54.32 38.25 -4.19
CA LYS A 148 53.68 38.29 -2.91
C LYS A 148 52.80 39.53 -2.76
N ILE A 149 51.51 39.33 -2.52
CA ILE A 149 50.55 40.40 -2.29
C ILE A 149 50.05 40.25 -0.85
N LYS A 150 50.03 41.36 -0.09
CA LYS A 150 49.52 41.37 1.29
C LYS A 150 48.43 42.40 1.47
N ASN A 151 47.49 42.07 2.36
CA ASN A 151 46.43 42.99 2.82
C ASN A 151 45.58 43.57 1.68
N GLY A 152 45.41 42.85 0.57
CA GLY A 152 44.68 43.31 -0.61
C GLY A 152 43.18 43.40 -0.39
N MET A 153 42.52 44.30 -1.12
CA MET A 153 41.06 44.41 -1.21
C MET A 153 40.64 44.44 -2.69
N PHE A 154 39.63 43.68 -3.05
CA PHE A 154 39.10 43.63 -4.40
C PHE A 154 37.57 43.75 -4.39
N ASN A 155 37.04 44.60 -5.28
CA ASN A 155 35.62 44.75 -5.56
C ASN A 155 35.37 44.61 -7.06
N LEU A 156 34.39 43.74 -7.38
CA LEU A 156 33.79 43.69 -8.72
C LEU A 156 32.44 44.45 -8.61
N LEU A 157 32.26 45.44 -9.46
CA LEU A 157 31.09 46.33 -9.46
C LEU A 157 30.27 46.10 -10.74
N SER A 158 28.97 46.44 -10.69
CA SER A 158 28.14 46.58 -11.89
C SER A 158 28.70 47.63 -12.82
N SER A 159 28.26 47.69 -14.07
CA SER A 159 28.65 48.71 -15.06
C SER A 159 28.36 50.15 -14.54
N SER A 160 27.28 50.32 -13.81
CA SER A 160 26.90 51.61 -13.16
C SER A 160 27.66 51.90 -11.87
N GLY A 161 28.39 50.92 -11.31
CA GLY A 161 29.09 51.07 -10.02
C GLY A 161 28.23 51.03 -8.77
N ASP A 162 26.93 50.93 -8.91
CA ASP A 162 25.96 50.95 -7.80
C ASP A 162 25.91 49.65 -7.02
N LYS A 163 26.24 48.52 -7.66
CA LYS A 163 26.18 47.18 -7.03
C LYS A 163 27.54 46.55 -6.92
N LYS A 164 27.88 46.04 -5.73
CA LYS A 164 29.07 45.19 -5.52
C LYS A 164 28.70 43.74 -5.81
N LEU A 165 29.19 43.22 -6.92
CA LEU A 165 28.92 41.83 -7.36
C LEU A 165 29.87 40.84 -6.67
N VAL A 166 31.15 41.23 -6.50
CA VAL A 166 32.12 40.47 -5.70
C VAL A 166 32.85 41.44 -4.77
N LYS A 167 33.08 41.00 -3.53
CA LYS A 167 33.94 41.71 -2.57
C LYS A 167 34.89 40.67 -1.94
N VAL A 168 36.19 40.97 -2.00
CA VAL A 168 37.24 40.20 -1.32
C VAL A 168 38.01 41.15 -0.40
N SER A 169 38.18 40.77 0.84
CA SER A 169 38.80 41.60 1.86
C SER A 169 40.02 40.91 2.44
N ASN A 170 41.09 41.71 2.63
CA ASN A 170 42.34 41.28 3.23
C ASN A 170 42.90 40.00 2.62
N PHE A 171 43.11 40.03 1.27
CA PHE A 171 43.68 38.88 0.62
C PHE A 171 45.21 38.92 0.68
N ASN A 172 45.78 37.74 0.92
CA ASN A 172 47.21 37.52 0.87
C ASN A 172 47.45 36.45 -0.21
N ILE A 173 48.32 36.76 -1.17
CA ILE A 173 48.63 35.89 -2.30
C ILE A 173 50.11 35.66 -2.36
N ASN A 174 50.52 34.43 -2.57
CA ASN A 174 51.87 34.05 -2.87
C ASN A 174 51.87 33.16 -4.14
N PHE A 175 52.53 33.62 -5.21
CA PHE A 175 52.81 32.82 -6.39
C PHE A 175 54.30 32.56 -6.48
N GLU A 176 54.66 31.33 -6.87
CA GLU A 176 56.04 30.94 -7.15
C GLU A 176 56.22 30.49 -8.59
N GLY A 177 57.38 30.87 -9.21
CA GLY A 177 57.74 30.46 -10.55
C GLY A 177 56.79 30.98 -11.64
N VAL A 178 56.42 32.26 -11.59
CA VAL A 178 55.47 32.85 -12.53
C VAL A 178 56.13 33.20 -13.83
N LYS A 179 55.73 32.61 -14.94
CA LYS A 179 56.19 32.80 -16.28
C LYS A 179 55.08 33.13 -17.26
N PHE A 180 55.29 34.22 -18.00
CA PHE A 180 54.35 34.66 -19.00
C PHE A 180 55.19 34.92 -20.33
N ASN A 181 54.68 34.38 -21.44
CA ASN A 181 55.27 34.52 -22.75
C ASN A 181 54.24 34.28 -23.87
N GLU A 182 54.62 34.44 -25.12
CA GLU A 182 53.78 34.25 -26.30
C GLU A 182 53.05 32.88 -26.30
N ARG A 183 53.65 31.80 -25.76
CA ARG A 183 53.10 30.45 -25.71
C ARG A 183 52.06 30.30 -24.62
N THR A 184 52.08 31.16 -23.61
CA THR A 184 51.13 31.09 -22.51
C THR A 184 49.92 31.99 -22.72
N VAL A 185 50.09 33.09 -23.45
CA VAL A 185 49.06 34.14 -23.69
C VAL A 185 47.78 33.60 -24.31
N SER A 186 47.88 32.63 -25.20
CA SER A 186 46.71 32.01 -25.86
C SER A 186 45.96 31.01 -25.01
N LYS A 187 46.47 30.62 -23.84
CA LYS A 187 45.85 29.68 -22.95
C LYS A 187 44.80 30.35 -22.06
N LYS A 188 43.82 29.59 -21.60
CA LYS A 188 42.80 30.09 -20.65
C LYS A 188 43.40 30.57 -19.32
N ILE A 189 44.52 30.00 -18.88
CA ILE A 189 45.39 30.52 -17.84
C ILE A 189 46.67 30.96 -18.55
N PRO A 190 46.83 32.25 -18.82
CA PRO A 190 47.85 32.73 -19.75
C PRO A 190 49.23 32.92 -19.12
N PHE A 191 49.45 32.41 -17.94
CA PHE A 191 50.75 32.31 -17.30
C PHE A 191 51.00 30.91 -16.73
N LYS A 192 52.25 30.54 -16.56
CA LYS A 192 52.62 29.33 -15.80
C LYS A 192 53.06 29.75 -14.41
N TYR A 193 52.85 28.91 -13.46
CA TYR A 193 53.29 29.00 -12.06
C TYR A 193 53.71 27.62 -11.55
N SER A 194 54.60 27.60 -10.55
CA SER A 194 54.97 26.35 -9.86
C SER A 194 54.03 26.06 -8.69
N SER A 195 53.76 27.10 -7.91
CA SER A 195 52.79 27.01 -6.82
C SER A 195 52.11 28.33 -6.55
N PHE A 196 50.91 28.23 -5.92
CA PHE A 196 50.27 29.42 -5.38
C PHE A 196 49.63 29.11 -4.00
N ASP A 197 49.54 30.15 -3.17
CA ASP A 197 48.81 30.13 -1.90
C ASP A 197 48.07 31.47 -1.76
N ILE A 198 46.71 31.36 -1.63
CA ILE A 198 45.83 32.53 -1.52
C ILE A 198 45.04 32.39 -0.23
N LYS A 199 45.12 33.37 0.64
CA LYS A 199 44.37 33.46 1.89
C LYS A 199 43.60 34.75 1.94
N LEU A 200 42.32 34.69 2.29
CA LEU A 200 41.44 35.88 2.42
C LEU A 200 40.73 35.81 3.75
N ASP A 201 40.54 36.95 4.36
CA ASP A 201 39.73 37.04 5.60
C ASP A 201 38.23 36.96 5.33
N SER A 202 37.77 37.48 4.20
CA SER A 202 36.39 37.34 3.79
C SER A 202 36.21 37.53 2.29
N MET A 203 35.16 36.78 1.80
CA MET A 203 34.70 36.99 0.43
C MET A 203 33.19 36.99 0.39
N SER A 204 32.59 37.78 -0.49
CA SER A 204 31.19 37.72 -0.82
C SER A 204 30.97 37.93 -2.32
N PHE A 205 30.01 37.20 -2.90
CA PHE A 205 29.60 37.42 -4.26
C PHE A 205 28.10 37.22 -4.45
N LEU A 206 27.53 37.94 -5.40
CA LEU A 206 26.14 37.99 -5.72
C LEU A 206 25.82 37.04 -6.89
N ILE A 207 24.84 36.13 -6.70
CA ILE A 207 24.38 35.23 -7.76
C ILE A 207 23.06 35.76 -8.34
N LYS A 208 23.10 36.18 -9.62
CA LYS A 208 21.91 36.63 -10.40
C LYS A 208 20.96 37.54 -9.64
N ASP A 209 21.48 38.49 -8.84
CA ASP A 209 20.71 39.43 -8.02
C ASP A 209 19.67 38.76 -7.05
N ARG A 210 19.81 37.46 -6.82
CA ARG A 210 18.84 36.69 -5.99
C ARG A 210 19.45 36.13 -4.72
N GLN A 211 20.69 35.70 -4.77
CA GLN A 211 21.36 35.06 -3.65
C GLN A 211 22.77 35.64 -3.46
N ILE A 212 23.19 35.70 -2.23
CA ILE A 212 24.55 36.11 -1.88
C ILE A 212 25.30 34.92 -1.28
N VAL A 213 26.51 34.70 -1.74
CA VAL A 213 27.45 33.74 -1.16
C VAL A 213 28.53 34.51 -0.38
N GLN A 214 28.81 34.03 0.81
CA GLN A 214 29.77 34.63 1.74
C GLN A 214 30.63 33.55 2.38
N SER A 215 31.90 33.85 2.64
CA SER A 215 32.76 32.99 3.46
C SER A 215 33.78 33.84 4.23
N LYS A 216 34.17 33.36 5.38
CA LYS A 216 35.26 33.87 6.18
C LYS A 216 36.44 32.91 6.10
N LYS A 217 37.68 33.45 6.11
CA LYS A 217 38.91 32.65 6.08
C LYS A 217 38.93 31.66 4.92
N VAL A 218 39.08 32.17 3.72
CA VAL A 218 39.22 31.33 2.54
C VAL A 218 40.70 31.00 2.34
N HIS A 219 41.00 29.76 2.06
CA HIS A 219 42.31 29.27 1.69
C HIS A 219 42.24 28.53 0.36
N PHE A 220 43.06 28.96 -0.59
CA PHE A 220 43.14 28.36 -1.91
C PHE A 220 44.60 28.20 -2.34
N SER A 221 44.99 26.96 -2.59
CA SER A 221 46.33 26.60 -3.04
C SER A 221 46.28 25.62 -4.22
N ASN A 222 47.43 25.18 -4.70
CA ASN A 222 47.44 24.15 -5.77
C ASN A 222 46.58 22.92 -5.46
N THR A 223 46.58 22.48 -4.21
CA THR A 223 45.99 21.19 -3.83
C THR A 223 44.81 21.32 -2.85
N THR A 224 44.57 22.52 -2.36
CA THR A 224 43.54 22.72 -1.29
C THR A 224 42.68 23.93 -1.60
N PHE A 225 41.36 23.77 -1.39
CA PHE A 225 40.42 24.87 -1.39
C PHE A 225 39.50 24.77 -0.17
N GLU A 226 39.50 25.78 0.67
CA GLU A 226 38.73 25.79 1.90
C GLU A 226 37.92 27.07 2.07
N LEU A 227 36.65 26.95 2.39
CA LEU A 227 35.75 28.03 2.76
C LEU A 227 35.25 27.77 4.19
N ASN A 228 35.71 28.61 5.12
CA ASN A 228 35.22 28.55 6.49
C ASN A 228 34.03 29.50 6.65
N ASP A 229 33.08 29.12 7.53
CA ASP A 229 31.81 29.83 7.74
C ASP A 229 31.12 30.18 6.40
N PHE A 230 31.00 29.16 5.55
CA PHE A 230 30.32 29.26 4.26
C PHE A 230 28.85 29.57 4.45
N VAL A 231 28.38 30.64 3.79
CA VAL A 231 26.98 31.04 3.80
C VAL A 231 26.51 31.33 2.38
N MET A 232 25.39 30.74 1.99
CA MET A 232 24.64 31.14 0.81
C MET A 232 23.21 31.42 1.24
N LYS A 233 22.70 32.60 0.99
CA LYS A 233 21.36 33.01 1.40
C LYS A 233 20.64 33.85 0.35
N PRO A 234 19.30 33.79 0.28
CA PRO A 234 18.51 34.73 -0.50
C PRO A 234 18.71 36.18 -0.05
N LEU A 235 18.72 37.12 -0.98
CA LEU A 235 18.90 38.55 -0.69
C LEU A 235 17.73 39.16 0.05
N ASN A 236 16.51 38.78 -0.35
CA ASN A 236 15.28 39.31 0.25
C ASN A 236 14.59 38.26 1.09
N ARG A 237 14.51 38.47 2.40
CA ARG A 237 13.75 37.64 3.37
C ARG A 237 12.33 38.13 3.65
N ASN A 238 11.86 39.20 3.00
CA ASN A 238 10.52 39.73 3.26
C ASN A 238 9.45 38.75 2.72
N LYS A 239 8.69 38.21 3.65
CA LYS A 239 7.72 37.13 3.49
C LYS A 239 6.65 37.38 2.42
N ASN A 240 6.36 38.62 2.05
CA ASN A 240 5.31 38.96 1.08
C ASN A 240 5.81 39.20 -0.35
N LYS A 241 7.13 39.13 -0.60
CA LYS A 241 7.76 39.32 -1.93
C LYS A 241 8.35 38.07 -2.53
N TYR A 242 8.22 36.92 -1.83
CA TYR A 242 8.71 35.62 -2.29
C TYR A 242 7.63 34.80 -3.02
N LEU A 243 6.71 35.45 -3.68
CA LEU A 243 6.01 34.75 -4.75
C LEU A 243 6.96 34.75 -5.95
N PRO A 244 7.73 33.66 -6.14
CA PRO A 244 8.60 33.56 -7.30
C PRO A 244 7.71 33.63 -8.52
N ASN A 245 8.10 34.43 -9.50
CA ASN A 245 7.51 34.30 -10.81
C ASN A 245 7.55 32.83 -11.23
N LYS A 246 6.48 32.34 -11.84
CA LYS A 246 6.26 30.93 -12.18
C LYS A 246 7.38 30.24 -13.00
N THR A 247 8.45 30.91 -13.26
CA THR A 247 9.57 30.51 -14.14
C THR A 247 10.93 30.44 -13.45
N GLU A 248 11.03 30.63 -12.12
CA GLU A 248 12.33 30.76 -11.45
C GLU A 248 12.71 29.51 -10.63
N ALA A 249 14.01 29.19 -10.61
CA ALA A 249 14.60 28.05 -9.89
C ALA A 249 14.50 28.18 -8.36
N ASP A 250 14.59 27.07 -7.64
CA ASP A 250 14.57 27.00 -6.18
C ASP A 250 15.61 27.88 -5.52
N LEU A 251 15.30 28.38 -4.31
CA LEU A 251 16.21 29.17 -3.50
C LEU A 251 16.84 28.32 -2.40
N PHE A 252 18.09 28.60 -2.10
CA PHE A 252 18.87 27.88 -1.11
C PHE A 252 19.37 28.82 -0.01
N ASP A 253 19.13 28.45 1.25
CA ASP A 253 19.77 29.04 2.42
C ASP A 253 20.70 27.96 3.01
N VAL A 254 22.00 28.13 2.82
CA VAL A 254 23.02 27.16 3.23
C VAL A 254 24.00 27.82 4.17
N ASN A 255 24.24 27.21 5.31
CA ASN A 255 25.28 27.59 6.26
C ASN A 255 26.12 26.35 6.57
N ALA A 256 27.42 26.42 6.37
CA ALA A 256 28.33 25.32 6.71
C ALA A 256 29.58 25.85 7.41
N SER A 257 30.03 25.14 8.43
CA SER A 257 31.24 25.55 9.15
C SER A 257 32.50 25.44 8.28
N LEU A 258 32.48 24.47 7.33
CA LEU A 258 33.59 24.26 6.40
C LEU A 258 33.08 23.64 5.12
N LEU A 259 33.50 24.16 3.98
CA LEU A 259 33.50 23.49 2.67
C LEU A 259 34.95 23.36 2.23
N SER A 260 35.43 22.14 2.02
CA SER A 260 36.82 21.91 1.62
C SER A 260 36.98 20.88 0.54
N PHE A 261 38.01 21.13 -0.32
CA PHE A 261 38.53 20.20 -1.32
C PHE A 261 39.99 19.94 -0.97
N THR A 262 40.41 18.70 -0.94
CA THR A 262 41.76 18.30 -0.59
C THR A 262 42.37 17.42 -1.67
N ASN A 263 43.69 17.60 -1.88
CA ASN A 263 44.45 16.96 -2.97
C ASN A 263 43.75 17.18 -4.34
N MET A 264 43.39 18.42 -4.60
CA MET A 264 42.75 18.76 -5.87
C MET A 264 43.80 18.98 -6.96
N ASP A 265 43.44 18.50 -8.15
CA ASP A 265 44.11 18.78 -9.42
C ASP A 265 43.06 19.31 -10.39
N TRP A 266 43.31 20.47 -10.95
CA TRP A 266 42.38 21.14 -11.81
C TRP A 266 43.09 21.95 -12.90
N GLY A 267 42.39 22.11 -14.00
CA GLY A 267 42.95 22.86 -15.11
C GLY A 267 42.15 22.69 -16.39
N PHE A 268 42.81 22.99 -17.50
CA PHE A 268 42.22 22.80 -18.82
C PHE A 268 43.08 21.78 -19.61
N ASN A 269 42.39 20.81 -20.21
CA ASN A 269 43.04 19.82 -21.05
C ASN A 269 43.46 20.41 -22.42
N ASN A 270 44.03 19.60 -23.28
CA ASN A 270 44.48 20.04 -24.63
C ASN A 270 43.34 20.54 -25.54
N GLU A 271 42.09 20.21 -25.20
CA GLU A 271 40.86 20.65 -25.88
C GLU A 271 40.23 21.87 -25.23
N ASP A 272 40.95 22.55 -24.33
CA ASP A 272 40.45 23.68 -23.53
C ASP A 272 39.22 23.37 -22.65
N LYS A 273 38.99 22.05 -22.33
CA LYS A 273 37.94 21.61 -21.43
C LYS A 273 38.44 21.58 -20.00
N LEU A 274 37.64 22.10 -19.08
CA LEU A 274 37.94 22.08 -17.65
C LEU A 274 37.94 20.62 -17.12
N TYR A 275 39.00 20.24 -16.42
CA TYR A 275 39.02 19.06 -15.57
C TYR A 275 39.16 19.45 -14.10
N PHE A 276 38.57 18.63 -13.25
CA PHE A 276 38.63 18.80 -11.80
C PHE A 276 38.66 17.43 -11.11
N ILE A 277 39.72 17.18 -10.38
CA ILE A 277 39.94 15.91 -9.65
C ILE A 277 40.27 16.28 -8.21
N THR A 278 39.63 15.58 -7.25
CA THR A 278 39.93 15.77 -5.82
C THR A 278 39.79 14.46 -5.05
N ASP A 279 40.65 14.29 -4.07
CA ASP A 279 40.54 13.12 -3.17
C ASP A 279 39.34 13.22 -2.24
N LYS A 280 39.07 14.42 -1.71
CA LYS A 280 37.95 14.61 -0.80
C LYS A 280 37.31 15.97 -0.99
N LEU A 281 36.00 15.94 -1.11
CA LEU A 281 35.08 17.07 -0.96
C LEU A 281 34.32 16.90 0.36
N LEU A 282 34.53 17.82 1.31
CA LEU A 282 33.92 17.80 2.63
C LEU A 282 33.03 19.01 2.85
N LEU A 283 31.80 18.75 3.28
CA LEU A 283 30.87 19.77 3.78
C LEU A 283 30.54 19.47 5.24
N LYS A 284 31.03 20.31 6.17
CA LYS A 284 30.96 20.06 7.59
C LYS A 284 29.86 20.88 8.26
N LYS A 285 28.99 20.21 9.02
CA LYS A 285 27.86 20.78 9.75
C LYS A 285 26.97 21.71 8.89
N PRO A 286 26.61 21.32 7.65
CA PRO A 286 25.78 22.19 6.83
C PRO A 286 24.36 22.27 7.41
N LYS A 287 23.80 23.46 7.43
CA LYS A 287 22.37 23.72 7.57
C LYS A 287 21.86 24.18 6.23
N ILE A 288 21.08 23.35 5.57
CA ILE A 288 20.55 23.60 4.23
C ILE A 288 19.05 23.76 4.33
N THR A 289 18.53 24.92 3.92
CA THR A 289 17.10 25.13 3.72
C THR A 289 16.82 25.35 2.24
N ILE A 290 15.98 24.51 1.66
CA ILE A 290 15.53 24.59 0.27
C ILE A 290 14.13 25.19 0.28
N ILE A 291 13.93 26.27 -0.46
CA ILE A 291 12.62 26.90 -0.69
C ILE A 291 12.21 26.55 -2.11
N GLU A 292 11.25 25.62 -2.24
CA GLU A 292 10.77 25.16 -3.53
C GLU A 292 9.92 26.21 -4.23
N THR A 293 10.07 26.32 -5.55
CA THR A 293 9.25 27.19 -6.38
C THR A 293 8.18 26.37 -7.12
N ASP A 294 7.13 27.01 -7.60
CA ASP A 294 6.09 26.32 -8.38
C ASP A 294 6.59 25.82 -9.74
N TYR A 295 7.77 26.27 -10.18
CA TYR A 295 8.43 25.82 -11.39
C TYR A 295 8.99 24.40 -11.26
N SER A 296 9.54 24.04 -10.09
CA SER A 296 10.05 22.68 -9.83
C SER A 296 8.95 21.62 -9.94
N ARG A 297 7.70 21.97 -9.62
CA ARG A 297 6.55 21.04 -9.76
C ARG A 297 6.17 20.73 -11.23
N LYS A 298 6.55 21.59 -12.18
CA LYS A 298 6.31 21.32 -13.61
C LYS A 298 7.38 20.45 -14.24
N ILE A 299 8.59 20.46 -13.72
CA ILE A 299 9.71 19.65 -14.22
C ILE A 299 9.50 18.17 -13.87
N ASP A 300 8.86 17.85 -12.73
CA ASP A 300 8.48 16.47 -12.36
C ASP A 300 7.46 15.84 -13.34
N SER A 301 6.87 16.62 -14.23
CA SER A 301 5.89 16.16 -15.22
C SER A 301 6.38 16.22 -16.67
N LEU A 302 7.54 16.79 -16.92
CA LEU A 302 8.10 16.96 -18.25
C LEU A 302 9.53 16.43 -18.26
N SER A 303 9.74 15.30 -18.88
CA SER A 303 11.03 14.87 -19.40
C SER A 303 11.45 15.81 -20.55
N GLU A 304 11.59 17.09 -20.28
CA GLU A 304 12.32 17.95 -21.17
C GLU A 304 13.78 17.50 -21.13
N LYS A 305 14.18 16.80 -22.18
CA LYS A 305 15.56 16.56 -22.52
C LYS A 305 16.31 17.87 -22.36
N ILE A 306 17.08 17.97 -21.28
CA ILE A 306 18.01 19.08 -21.12
C ILE A 306 19.02 18.89 -22.23
N ASN A 307 18.84 19.65 -23.31
CA ASN A 307 19.87 19.90 -24.29
C ASN A 307 20.98 20.72 -23.62
N LEU A 308 21.80 20.06 -22.79
CA LEU A 308 23.11 20.58 -22.44
C LEU A 308 23.88 20.63 -23.76
N LYS A 309 24.22 21.83 -24.17
CA LYS A 309 25.04 22.04 -25.37
C LYS A 309 26.24 21.09 -25.29
N LYS A 310 26.48 20.36 -26.37
CA LYS A 310 27.48 19.32 -26.52
C LYS A 310 28.93 19.79 -26.29
N ASP A 311 29.14 21.11 -26.17
CA ASP A 311 30.47 21.73 -26.28
C ASP A 311 31.25 21.92 -24.96
N ASP A 312 30.63 21.63 -23.79
CA ASP A 312 31.27 21.85 -22.49
C ASP A 312 31.46 20.54 -21.69
N ALA A 313 32.13 19.57 -22.24
CA ALA A 313 32.47 18.34 -21.55
C ALA A 313 33.54 18.57 -20.47
N ASN A 314 33.16 18.67 -19.24
CA ASN A 314 34.07 18.76 -18.10
C ASN A 314 34.29 17.39 -17.48
N LEU A 315 35.50 16.98 -17.23
CA LEU A 315 35.83 15.80 -16.46
C LEU A 315 35.83 16.14 -14.96
N ILE A 316 34.90 15.61 -14.20
CA ILE A 316 34.88 15.75 -12.74
C ILE A 316 35.07 14.38 -12.11
N ASN A 317 36.07 14.27 -11.23
CA ASN A 317 36.35 13.06 -10.48
C ASN A 317 36.55 13.41 -9.00
N VAL A 318 35.63 12.94 -8.14
CA VAL A 318 35.72 13.12 -6.69
C VAL A 318 35.84 11.74 -6.05
N LYS A 319 37.00 11.40 -5.49
CA LYS A 319 37.23 10.10 -4.87
C LYS A 319 36.32 9.91 -3.68
N LYS A 320 36.05 10.96 -2.85
CA LYS A 320 35.16 10.91 -1.73
C LYS A 320 34.45 12.24 -1.51
N PHE A 321 33.13 12.23 -1.60
CA PHE A 321 32.26 13.32 -1.14
C PHE A 321 31.71 12.99 0.23
N GLN A 322 31.78 13.92 1.18
CA GLN A 322 31.36 13.71 2.55
C GLN A 322 30.59 14.90 3.11
N ILE A 323 29.43 14.63 3.69
CA ILE A 323 28.69 15.56 4.55
C ILE A 323 28.79 15.02 5.99
N GLU A 324 29.15 15.86 6.94
CA GLU A 324 29.24 15.54 8.36
C GLU A 324 28.25 16.37 9.16
N LYS A 325 27.40 15.71 9.95
CA LYS A 325 26.43 16.30 10.86
C LYS A 325 25.56 17.40 10.23
N GLY A 326 25.09 17.14 9.01
CA GLY A 326 24.24 18.03 8.25
C GLY A 326 22.83 18.13 8.80
N LYS A 327 22.16 19.24 8.51
CA LYS A 327 20.72 19.43 8.70
C LYS A 327 20.13 19.94 7.39
N ILE A 328 19.10 19.26 6.88
CA ILE A 328 18.44 19.63 5.63
C ILE A 328 16.95 19.87 5.93
N ASN A 329 16.46 21.01 5.53
CA ASN A 329 15.07 21.40 5.62
C ASN A 329 14.58 21.82 4.22
N SER A 330 13.38 21.41 3.83
CA SER A 330 12.72 21.95 2.64
C SER A 330 11.38 22.54 3.02
N LEU A 331 11.09 23.66 2.42
CA LEU A 331 9.83 24.39 2.57
C LEU A 331 9.09 24.37 1.25
N PHE A 332 7.77 24.32 1.30
CA PHE A 332 6.93 24.55 0.12
C PHE A 332 7.06 26.03 -0.35
N SER A 333 6.49 26.32 -1.49
CA SER A 333 6.50 27.66 -2.09
C SER A 333 5.91 28.77 -1.20
N ASP A 334 5.13 28.40 -0.17
CA ASP A 334 4.65 29.34 0.86
C ASP A 334 5.77 29.80 1.82
N ALA A 335 6.97 29.21 1.72
CA ALA A 335 8.13 29.44 2.59
C ALA A 335 7.86 29.26 4.11
N GLN A 336 6.76 28.64 4.48
CA GLN A 336 6.32 28.40 5.86
C GLN A 336 6.09 26.92 6.15
N THR A 337 5.42 26.20 5.24
CA THR A 337 5.10 24.80 5.43
C THR A 337 6.31 23.92 5.15
N THR A 338 6.73 23.15 6.15
CA THR A 338 7.83 22.19 6.00
C THR A 338 7.40 20.99 5.15
N LYS A 339 8.14 20.74 4.07
CA LYS A 339 7.99 19.53 3.25
C LYS A 339 8.78 18.37 3.84
N TYR A 340 10.05 18.60 4.14
CA TYR A 340 10.86 17.64 4.88
C TYR A 340 11.87 18.33 5.79
N ASN A 341 12.22 17.64 6.87
CA ASN A 341 13.26 18.05 7.81
C ASN A 341 14.07 16.82 8.21
N ILE A 342 15.39 16.91 8.02
CA ILE A 342 16.32 15.81 8.24
C ILE A 342 17.49 16.34 9.06
N SER A 343 17.86 15.62 10.12
CA SER A 343 18.89 16.06 11.07
C SER A 343 20.02 15.04 11.20
N ASN A 344 21.21 15.53 11.57
CA ASN A 344 22.43 14.74 11.70
C ASN A 344 22.72 13.87 10.48
N VAL A 345 22.73 14.52 9.32
CA VAL A 345 23.02 13.86 8.04
C VAL A 345 24.51 13.63 7.95
N ASP A 346 24.91 12.37 7.94
CA ASP A 346 26.24 11.92 7.57
C ASP A 346 26.13 11.17 6.23
N LEU A 347 26.67 11.79 5.17
CA LEU A 347 26.68 11.26 3.81
C LEU A 347 28.12 10.99 3.38
N ALA A 348 28.37 9.84 2.78
CA ALA A 348 29.60 9.54 2.09
C ALA A 348 29.30 8.89 0.74
N ILE A 349 29.84 9.47 -0.33
CA ILE A 349 29.78 8.92 -1.69
C ILE A 349 31.20 8.76 -2.17
N GLU A 350 31.57 7.58 -2.66
CA GLU A 350 32.91 7.30 -3.13
C GLU A 350 32.91 7.02 -4.64
N GLY A 351 33.95 7.49 -5.32
CA GLY A 351 34.17 7.26 -6.74
C GLY A 351 33.22 8.01 -7.66
N ILE A 352 32.84 9.26 -7.32
CA ILE A 352 31.98 10.07 -8.17
C ILE A 352 32.75 10.44 -9.44
N LYS A 353 32.15 10.15 -10.59
CA LYS A 353 32.67 10.51 -11.93
C LYS A 353 31.58 11.18 -12.75
N MET A 354 31.92 12.26 -13.41
CA MET A 354 31.09 12.90 -14.42
C MET A 354 31.96 13.14 -15.65
N ASN A 355 31.54 12.64 -16.79
CA ASN A 355 32.23 12.74 -18.08
C ASN A 355 31.22 12.70 -19.23
N ASP A 356 31.66 12.68 -20.45
CA ASP A 356 30.78 12.66 -21.63
C ASP A 356 29.88 11.45 -21.68
N PHE A 357 30.31 10.29 -21.16
CA PHE A 357 29.48 9.07 -21.10
C PHE A 357 28.40 9.18 -20.04
N THR A 358 28.71 9.68 -18.84
CA THR A 358 27.73 9.80 -17.76
C THR A 358 26.70 10.88 -18.05
N ARG A 359 27.01 11.88 -18.86
CA ARG A 359 26.08 12.96 -19.24
C ARG A 359 24.90 12.49 -20.08
N THR A 360 25.05 11.36 -20.76
CA THR A 360 23.95 10.76 -21.54
C THR A 360 23.00 9.95 -20.64
N ASN A 361 23.41 9.69 -19.40
CA ASN A 361 22.56 9.01 -18.43
C ASN A 361 21.54 9.99 -17.83
N GLU A 362 20.38 9.50 -17.44
CA GLU A 362 19.34 10.29 -16.77
C GLU A 362 19.84 10.86 -15.43
N ILE A 363 20.77 10.16 -14.76
CA ILE A 363 21.56 10.69 -13.65
C ILE A 363 22.98 10.87 -14.17
N PRO A 364 23.46 12.10 -14.36
CA PRO A 364 24.71 12.38 -15.09
C PRO A 364 25.98 12.11 -14.27
N ILE A 365 25.92 11.24 -13.27
CA ILE A 365 27.06 10.85 -12.44
C ILE A 365 27.07 9.34 -12.22
N ASP A 366 28.26 8.76 -12.22
CA ASP A 366 28.52 7.42 -11.70
C ASP A 366 29.15 7.51 -10.32
N TYR A 367 28.94 6.48 -9.49
CA TYR A 367 29.59 6.35 -8.18
C TYR A 367 29.79 4.86 -7.80
N ASN A 368 30.75 4.60 -6.93
CA ASN A 368 31.05 3.24 -6.46
C ASN A 368 30.27 2.85 -5.22
N THR A 369 30.29 3.70 -4.20
CA THR A 369 29.59 3.42 -2.94
C THR A 369 28.80 4.64 -2.47
N PHE A 370 27.70 4.36 -1.79
CA PHE A 370 26.84 5.36 -1.20
C PHE A 370 26.49 4.97 0.24
N LYS A 371 26.74 5.86 1.20
CA LYS A 371 26.37 5.67 2.61
C LYS A 371 25.70 6.93 3.12
N LEU A 372 24.50 6.78 3.68
CA LEU A 372 23.74 7.85 4.31
C LEU A 372 23.27 7.39 5.68
N ASN A 373 23.63 8.15 6.71
CA ASN A 373 23.07 8.02 8.06
C ASN A 373 22.36 9.31 8.43
N LEU A 374 21.23 9.20 9.09
CA LEU A 374 20.56 10.35 9.70
C LEU A 374 19.85 9.92 10.97
N SER A 375 19.75 10.81 11.94
CA SER A 375 19.17 10.52 13.26
C SER A 375 17.74 10.98 13.44
N SER A 376 17.18 11.71 12.48
CA SER A 376 15.80 12.15 12.52
C SER A 376 15.34 12.55 11.13
N MET A 377 14.20 12.03 10.72
CA MET A 377 13.59 12.34 9.45
C MET A 377 12.10 12.65 9.64
N TYR A 378 11.68 13.75 9.06
CA TYR A 378 10.28 14.12 8.85
C TYR A 378 10.07 14.40 7.37
N TYR A 379 9.02 13.85 6.79
CA TYR A 379 8.62 14.08 5.40
C TYR A 379 7.10 14.21 5.30
N ARG A 380 6.62 15.28 4.72
CA ARG A 380 5.20 15.48 4.42
C ARG A 380 4.87 14.86 3.07
N LEU A 381 4.30 13.67 3.09
CA LEU A 381 4.00 12.89 1.88
C LEU A 381 2.96 13.61 0.99
N ASN A 382 1.93 14.15 1.65
CA ASN A 382 0.88 14.97 1.03
C ASN A 382 0.22 15.83 2.12
N HIS A 383 -0.86 16.52 1.77
CA HIS A 383 -1.58 17.37 2.74
C HIS A 383 -2.22 16.57 3.89
N ALA A 384 -2.46 15.27 3.72
CA ALA A 384 -3.14 14.42 4.69
C ALA A 384 -2.22 13.50 5.50
N GLN A 385 -0.96 13.25 5.06
CA GLN A 385 -0.08 12.26 5.67
C GLN A 385 1.36 12.73 5.80
N THR A 386 1.99 12.32 6.90
CA THR A 386 3.41 12.52 7.19
C THR A 386 4.12 11.19 7.41
N LEU A 387 5.42 11.21 7.17
CA LEU A 387 6.33 10.11 7.37
C LEU A 387 7.46 10.57 8.28
N THR A 388 7.76 9.79 9.32
CA THR A 388 8.85 10.06 10.27
C THR A 388 9.65 8.81 10.55
N ALA A 389 10.94 8.99 10.87
CA ALA A 389 11.79 7.95 11.41
C ALA A 389 12.82 8.55 12.36
N SER A 390 13.16 7.84 13.44
CA SER A 390 14.17 8.28 14.39
C SER A 390 15.59 8.06 13.89
N PHE A 391 15.77 7.10 12.98
CA PHE A 391 17.06 6.76 12.40
C PHE A 391 16.87 6.16 11.00
N LEU A 392 17.74 6.57 10.08
CA LEU A 392 17.88 5.95 8.77
C LEU A 392 19.36 5.64 8.53
N ASN A 393 19.63 4.41 8.15
CA ASN A 393 20.90 3.99 7.58
C ASN A 393 20.66 3.44 6.17
N LEU A 394 21.33 4.02 5.21
CA LEU A 394 21.32 3.62 3.80
C LEU A 394 22.76 3.37 3.38
N ALA A 395 23.09 2.13 3.12
CA ALA A 395 24.47 1.77 2.75
C ALA A 395 24.46 0.61 1.77
N ASN A 396 25.16 0.77 0.65
CA ASN A 396 25.43 -0.30 -0.32
C ASN A 396 24.22 -1.19 -0.60
N SER A 397 23.13 -0.60 -1.06
CA SER A 397 21.90 -1.32 -1.38
C SER A 397 21.15 -1.90 -0.15
N ASN A 398 21.42 -1.43 1.07
CA ASN A 398 20.66 -1.78 2.26
C ASN A 398 20.09 -0.51 2.91
N LEU A 399 18.84 -0.59 3.34
CA LEU A 399 18.15 0.46 4.08
C LEU A 399 17.64 -0.08 5.40
N ILE A 400 17.89 0.66 6.48
CA ILE A 400 17.32 0.41 7.80
C ILE A 400 16.67 1.71 8.27
N LEU A 401 15.39 1.62 8.59
CA LEU A 401 14.63 2.66 9.29
C LEU A 401 14.27 2.16 10.68
N LYS A 402 14.48 3.00 11.71
CA LYS A 402 13.99 2.75 13.07
C LYS A 402 12.87 3.71 13.41
N ASP A 403 11.91 3.23 14.22
CA ASP A 403 10.74 3.98 14.66
C ASP A 403 10.00 4.66 13.49
N PHE A 404 9.88 3.90 12.40
CA PHE A 404 9.18 4.34 11.21
C PHE A 404 7.71 4.57 11.51
N ARG A 405 7.20 5.74 11.13
CA ARG A 405 5.79 6.08 11.28
C ARG A 405 5.29 6.80 10.04
N MET A 406 4.15 6.35 9.55
CA MET A 406 3.35 7.08 8.56
C MET A 406 2.03 7.44 9.25
N LYS A 407 1.80 8.72 9.49
CA LYS A 407 0.66 9.19 10.28
C LYS A 407 -0.24 10.12 9.49
N PRO A 408 -1.56 10.01 9.66
CA PRO A 408 -2.49 11.06 9.23
C PRO A 408 -2.17 12.40 9.92
N VAL A 409 -2.20 13.49 9.18
CA VAL A 409 -2.11 14.87 9.69
C VAL A 409 -3.51 15.43 9.95
N VAL A 410 -4.48 14.92 9.20
CA VAL A 410 -5.88 15.32 9.32
C VAL A 410 -6.65 14.36 10.22
N SER A 411 -7.60 14.87 10.97
CA SER A 411 -8.50 14.03 11.74
C SER A 411 -9.35 13.16 10.79
N LYS A 412 -9.83 12.02 11.31
CA LYS A 412 -10.73 11.14 10.55
C LYS A 412 -11.99 11.86 10.06
N LYS A 413 -12.50 12.85 10.82
CA LYS A 413 -13.67 13.66 10.45
C LYS A 413 -13.35 14.61 9.30
N GLU A 414 -12.19 15.27 9.35
CA GLU A 414 -11.72 16.14 8.27
C GLU A 414 -11.45 15.36 6.99
N PHE A 415 -10.83 14.17 7.10
CA PHE A 415 -10.59 13.30 5.95
C PHE A 415 -11.88 12.89 5.25
N LYS A 416 -12.95 12.60 6.01
CA LYS A 416 -14.26 12.27 5.44
C LYS A 416 -14.90 13.43 4.68
N ASN A 417 -14.57 14.65 5.06
CA ASN A 417 -15.13 15.88 4.48
C ASN A 417 -14.20 16.53 3.43
N SER A 418 -12.96 16.05 3.31
CA SER A 418 -12.00 16.62 2.37
C SER A 418 -12.07 15.95 1.01
N TYR A 419 -11.98 16.78 -0.05
CA TYR A 419 -11.93 16.36 -1.46
C TYR A 419 -10.57 15.75 -1.84
N THR A 420 -10.05 14.80 -1.08
CA THR A 420 -8.78 14.18 -1.41
C THR A 420 -8.96 13.11 -2.48
N LYS A 421 -8.06 13.06 -3.45
CA LYS A 421 -8.05 12.03 -4.50
C LYS A 421 -7.81 10.61 -3.94
N SER A 422 -7.36 10.49 -2.69
CA SER A 422 -7.14 9.22 -2.01
C SER A 422 -8.37 8.85 -1.18
N ASN A 423 -8.88 7.64 -1.39
CA ASN A 423 -9.99 7.09 -0.60
C ASN A 423 -9.52 6.39 0.68
N VAL A 424 -8.22 6.38 0.95
CA VAL A 424 -7.60 5.63 2.04
C VAL A 424 -6.51 6.45 2.72
N LEU A 425 -6.53 6.51 4.05
CA LEU A 425 -5.42 6.94 4.88
C LEU A 425 -4.75 5.72 5.53
N LEU A 426 -3.43 5.75 5.60
CA LEU A 426 -2.64 4.74 6.28
C LEU A 426 -2.07 5.32 7.59
N ASP A 427 -2.23 4.58 8.68
CA ASP A 427 -1.56 4.83 9.95
C ASP A 427 -0.65 3.62 10.20
N ILE A 428 0.66 3.82 9.99
CA ILE A 428 1.67 2.76 10.07
C ILE A 428 2.70 3.12 11.12
N GLU A 429 2.99 2.18 12.01
CA GLU A 429 4.11 2.23 12.92
C GLU A 429 4.92 0.95 12.80
N SER A 430 6.23 1.07 12.71
CA SER A 430 7.14 -0.09 12.74
C SER A 430 8.43 0.28 13.47
N PRO A 431 8.80 -0.44 14.55
CA PRO A 431 10.07 -0.20 15.23
C PRO A 431 11.25 -0.35 14.30
N ILE A 432 11.19 -1.30 13.37
CA ILE A 432 12.25 -1.55 12.39
C ILE A 432 11.64 -1.92 11.03
N LEU A 433 12.06 -1.19 10.01
CA LEU A 433 11.86 -1.54 8.61
C LEU A 433 13.23 -1.73 7.96
N LYS A 434 13.45 -2.87 7.30
CA LYS A 434 14.71 -3.18 6.60
C LYS A 434 14.43 -3.53 5.14
N LEU A 435 15.21 -2.94 4.24
CA LEU A 435 15.32 -3.37 2.85
C LEU A 435 16.74 -3.87 2.59
N SER A 436 16.89 -4.91 1.81
CA SER A 436 18.19 -5.46 1.47
C SER A 436 18.37 -5.65 -0.02
N LYS A 437 19.57 -5.34 -0.50
CA LYS A 437 19.99 -5.46 -1.90
C LYS A 437 19.00 -4.77 -2.84
N TYR A 438 18.61 -3.53 -2.51
CA TYR A 438 17.75 -2.76 -3.40
C TYR A 438 18.56 -2.22 -4.60
N LYS A 439 17.89 -2.10 -5.71
CA LYS A 439 18.35 -1.45 -6.95
C LYS A 439 17.24 -0.54 -7.44
N TRP A 440 17.61 0.61 -7.93
CA TRP A 440 16.66 1.54 -8.53
C TRP A 440 17.32 2.27 -9.69
N GLY A 441 16.53 2.81 -10.56
CA GLY A 441 16.99 3.57 -11.70
C GLY A 441 15.87 3.88 -12.66
N LEU A 442 16.23 4.38 -13.82
CA LEU A 442 15.32 4.63 -14.92
C LEU A 442 15.67 3.67 -16.06
N LYS A 443 14.68 3.10 -16.69
CA LYS A 443 14.84 2.24 -17.87
C LYS A 443 13.82 2.67 -18.91
N ASN A 444 14.29 3.21 -20.02
CA ASN A 444 13.45 3.77 -21.09
C ASN A 444 12.49 4.89 -20.59
N GLY A 445 12.96 5.71 -19.64
CA GLY A 445 12.15 6.77 -19.03
C GLY A 445 11.24 6.33 -17.87
N ASP A 446 11.09 5.02 -17.63
CA ASP A 446 10.28 4.49 -16.52
C ASP A 446 11.16 4.20 -15.30
N PHE A 447 10.75 4.71 -14.14
CA PHE A 447 11.42 4.39 -12.88
C PHE A 447 11.19 2.93 -12.50
N TYR A 448 12.23 2.24 -12.07
CA TYR A 448 12.14 0.90 -11.51
C TYR A 448 12.74 0.83 -10.12
N PHE A 449 12.16 -0.03 -9.30
CA PHE A 449 12.67 -0.36 -7.98
C PHE A 449 12.62 -1.87 -7.76
N HIS A 450 13.77 -2.45 -7.44
CA HIS A 450 13.90 -3.87 -7.08
C HIS A 450 14.54 -4.00 -5.71
N THR A 451 14.09 -4.96 -4.89
CA THR A 451 14.76 -5.33 -3.64
C THR A 451 14.59 -6.82 -3.35
N ASN A 452 15.65 -7.44 -2.83
CA ASN A 452 15.59 -8.84 -2.45
C ASN A 452 14.69 -9.06 -1.22
N SER A 453 14.72 -8.16 -0.25
CA SER A 453 13.83 -8.31 0.90
C SER A 453 13.39 -7.01 1.54
N ILE A 454 12.13 -7.00 1.95
CA ILE A 454 11.53 -6.04 2.86
C ILE A 454 11.18 -6.78 4.16
N LYS A 455 11.65 -6.28 5.30
CA LYS A 455 11.32 -6.83 6.63
C LYS A 455 10.69 -5.76 7.50
N LEU A 456 9.55 -6.10 8.08
CA LEU A 456 8.78 -5.31 9.04
C LEU A 456 8.62 -6.11 10.32
N ASN A 457 9.07 -5.57 11.44
CA ASN A 457 8.95 -6.24 12.73
C ASN A 457 8.00 -5.46 13.64
N HIS A 458 7.04 -6.14 14.26
CA HIS A 458 6.08 -5.55 15.21
C HIS A 458 5.37 -4.32 14.62
N ALA A 459 5.05 -4.36 13.33
CA ALA A 459 4.39 -3.25 12.68
C ALA A 459 2.91 -3.18 13.11
N ILE A 460 2.40 -1.96 13.25
CA ILE A 460 0.98 -1.68 13.44
C ILE A 460 0.52 -0.92 12.21
N VAL A 461 -0.38 -1.51 11.46
CA VAL A 461 -0.93 -0.92 10.23
C VAL A 461 -2.43 -0.77 10.39
N LYS A 462 -2.91 0.47 10.35
CA LYS A 462 -4.34 0.78 10.38
C LYS A 462 -4.74 1.41 9.05
N ILE A 463 -5.74 0.85 8.42
CA ILE A 463 -6.33 1.33 7.18
C ILE A 463 -7.60 2.10 7.54
N ILE A 464 -7.64 3.38 7.18
CA ILE A 464 -8.77 4.27 7.44
C ILE A 464 -9.42 4.58 6.09
N GLU A 465 -10.64 4.06 5.87
CA GLU A 465 -11.37 4.24 4.62
C GLU A 465 -12.32 5.43 4.70
N GLN A 466 -12.42 6.17 3.60
CA GLN A 466 -13.44 7.20 3.42
C GLN A 466 -14.75 6.55 2.97
N LYS A 467 -15.85 6.72 3.73
CA LYS A 467 -17.16 6.37 3.23
C LYS A 467 -17.61 7.40 2.19
N LYS A 468 -17.87 6.96 0.98
CA LYS A 468 -18.61 7.76 0.01
C LYS A 468 -20.09 7.81 0.41
N ASP A 469 -20.44 8.70 1.32
CA ASP A 469 -21.82 9.16 1.49
C ASP A 469 -21.89 10.53 0.79
N ASN A 470 -22.65 10.61 -0.28
CA ASN A 470 -22.99 11.78 -1.09
C ASN A 470 -22.01 12.15 -2.23
N VAL A 471 -22.52 11.87 -3.41
CA VAL A 471 -22.03 12.40 -4.69
C VAL A 471 -22.47 13.88 -4.79
N ILE A 472 -21.51 14.80 -4.72
CA ILE A 472 -21.69 16.14 -5.29
C ILE A 472 -20.87 16.14 -6.58
N ASN A 473 -21.54 16.44 -7.66
CA ASN A 473 -21.14 16.64 -9.05
C ASN A 473 -19.64 16.53 -9.34
N GLU A 474 -19.25 15.40 -9.94
CA GLU A 474 -17.93 15.25 -10.55
C GLU A 474 -17.80 16.23 -11.72
N ILE A 475 -16.90 17.20 -11.58
CA ILE A 475 -16.25 17.80 -12.73
C ILE A 475 -15.53 16.65 -13.43
N LYS A 476 -15.96 16.33 -14.64
CA LYS A 476 -15.28 15.38 -15.53
C LYS A 476 -13.89 15.93 -15.84
N ASP A 477 -12.91 15.51 -15.06
CA ASP A 477 -11.51 15.55 -15.46
C ASP A 477 -11.23 14.27 -16.22
N ASP A 478 -11.18 14.36 -17.52
CA ASP A 478 -10.61 13.34 -18.41
C ASP A 478 -9.12 13.22 -18.10
N LYS A 479 -8.77 12.36 -17.13
CA LYS A 479 -7.37 11.99 -16.87
C LYS A 479 -7.20 10.48 -16.84
N PRO A 480 -6.11 10.01 -17.51
CA PRO A 480 -5.92 8.60 -17.81
C PRO A 480 -5.70 7.74 -16.56
N ASP A 481 -6.07 6.49 -16.69
CA ASP A 481 -5.76 5.29 -15.89
C ASP A 481 -4.94 5.49 -14.61
N LYS A 482 -5.59 5.42 -13.44
CA LYS A 482 -4.91 5.43 -12.14
C LYS A 482 -4.13 4.13 -11.95
N LYS A 483 -2.83 4.18 -12.18
CA LYS A 483 -1.90 3.11 -11.79
C LYS A 483 -1.77 3.08 -10.27
N LEU A 484 -1.66 1.90 -9.68
CA LEU A 484 -1.38 1.74 -8.23
C LEU A 484 0.02 2.30 -7.89
N PHE A 485 0.97 2.11 -8.81
CA PHE A 485 2.31 2.70 -8.81
C PHE A 485 2.65 3.16 -10.22
N ASP A 486 3.23 4.34 -10.35
CA ASP A 486 3.70 4.88 -11.64
C ASP A 486 5.10 4.36 -12.00
N PHE A 487 5.54 3.25 -11.39
CA PHE A 487 6.86 2.68 -11.61
C PHE A 487 6.85 1.15 -11.52
N ASN A 488 7.87 0.52 -12.08
CA ASN A 488 8.07 -0.92 -12.06
C ASN A 488 8.64 -1.34 -10.69
N LEU A 489 7.86 -2.14 -9.94
CA LEU A 489 8.23 -2.66 -8.63
C LEU A 489 8.52 -4.16 -8.70
N SER A 490 9.64 -4.58 -8.13
CA SER A 490 9.97 -6.00 -7.93
C SER A 490 10.52 -6.24 -6.53
N VAL A 491 9.94 -7.21 -5.81
CA VAL A 491 10.38 -7.58 -4.46
C VAL A 491 10.43 -9.11 -4.37
N ASP A 492 11.60 -9.68 -4.07
CA ASP A 492 11.74 -11.13 -3.98
C ASP A 492 11.07 -11.68 -2.72
N THR A 493 11.21 -10.99 -1.58
CA THR A 493 10.62 -11.44 -0.32
C THR A 493 10.17 -10.27 0.54
N ILE A 494 8.92 -10.31 1.02
CA ILE A 494 8.42 -9.45 2.08
C ILE A 494 8.18 -10.31 3.32
N LYS A 495 8.79 -9.96 4.45
CA LYS A 495 8.56 -10.59 5.76
C LYS A 495 7.97 -9.60 6.73
N VAL A 496 6.91 -10.01 7.38
CA VAL A 496 6.23 -9.26 8.43
C VAL A 496 6.14 -10.17 9.65
N ASP A 497 6.76 -9.76 10.75
CA ASP A 497 6.85 -10.56 11.96
C ASP A 497 6.01 -9.92 13.08
N ARG A 498 5.16 -10.69 13.74
CA ARG A 498 4.36 -10.35 14.93
C ARG A 498 3.68 -8.98 14.84
N SER A 499 3.01 -8.72 13.74
CA SER A 499 2.44 -7.42 13.41
C SER A 499 0.92 -7.39 13.55
N ILE A 500 0.36 -6.19 13.58
CA ILE A 500 -1.08 -5.95 13.66
C ILE A 500 -1.50 -5.21 12.39
N PHE A 501 -2.51 -5.74 11.70
CA PHE A 501 -3.15 -5.07 10.58
C PHE A 501 -4.63 -4.91 10.87
N SER A 502 -5.17 -3.73 10.70
CA SER A 502 -6.58 -3.48 10.96
C SER A 502 -7.17 -2.48 9.97
N SER A 503 -8.45 -2.63 9.71
CA SER A 503 -9.29 -1.62 9.07
C SER A 503 -10.44 -1.27 9.99
N ASP A 504 -10.84 0.00 10.01
CA ASP A 504 -11.85 0.53 10.90
C ASP A 504 -13.11 -0.35 11.02
N LYS A 505 -13.17 -1.17 12.06
CA LYS A 505 -14.34 -2.03 12.37
C LYS A 505 -14.76 -2.96 11.21
N ILE A 506 -13.82 -3.33 10.33
CA ILE A 506 -14.03 -4.30 9.26
C ILE A 506 -13.28 -5.59 9.61
N PHE A 507 -11.98 -5.48 9.87
CA PHE A 507 -11.12 -6.60 10.22
C PHE A 507 -9.94 -6.19 11.11
N GLU A 508 -9.40 -7.16 11.84
CA GLU A 508 -8.15 -7.05 12.58
C GLU A 508 -7.37 -8.37 12.47
N PHE A 509 -6.08 -8.26 12.17
CA PHE A 509 -5.11 -9.35 12.25
C PHE A 509 -4.16 -9.06 13.40
N LYS A 510 -4.05 -9.96 14.37
CA LYS A 510 -3.08 -9.89 15.47
C LYS A 510 -2.02 -10.95 15.33
N ASP A 511 -0.84 -10.68 15.88
CA ASP A 511 0.32 -11.59 15.88
C ASP A 511 0.61 -12.14 14.46
N LEU A 512 0.56 -11.26 13.46
CA LEU A 512 0.66 -11.63 12.07
C LEU A 512 2.11 -11.93 11.69
N ASP A 513 2.39 -13.20 11.39
CA ASP A 513 3.59 -13.62 10.69
C ASP A 513 3.23 -13.87 9.22
N LEU A 514 3.74 -13.02 8.34
CA LEU A 514 3.45 -13.02 6.92
C LEU A 514 4.74 -13.07 6.10
N THR A 515 4.79 -13.97 5.13
CA THR A 515 5.82 -13.99 4.09
C THR A 515 5.16 -13.89 2.72
N ILE A 516 5.61 -12.94 1.90
CA ILE A 516 5.20 -12.80 0.50
C ILE A 516 6.45 -13.00 -0.36
N LEU A 517 6.36 -13.86 -1.36
CA LEU A 517 7.45 -14.20 -2.27
C LEU A 517 7.13 -13.73 -3.68
N GLY A 518 8.13 -13.13 -4.33
CA GLY A 518 8.10 -12.83 -5.77
C GLY A 518 7.00 -11.85 -6.16
N VAL A 519 6.97 -10.67 -5.56
CA VAL A 519 6.08 -9.58 -5.97
C VAL A 519 6.68 -8.89 -7.18
N ASN A 520 5.94 -8.81 -8.25
CA ASN A 520 6.34 -8.10 -9.46
C ASN A 520 5.14 -7.36 -10.05
N ASN A 521 5.28 -6.09 -10.36
CA ASN A 521 4.29 -5.35 -11.12
C ASN A 521 4.76 -5.13 -12.56
N VAL A 522 3.84 -5.27 -13.49
CA VAL A 522 4.08 -4.99 -14.91
C VAL A 522 3.29 -3.75 -15.29
N ASN A 523 3.99 -2.71 -15.72
CA ASN A 523 3.41 -1.43 -16.16
C ASN A 523 2.47 -0.78 -15.13
N GLY A 524 2.71 -1.01 -13.83
CA GLY A 524 1.87 -0.46 -12.75
C GLY A 524 0.44 -1.00 -12.67
N LYS A 525 0.03 -1.91 -13.57
CA LYS A 525 -1.36 -2.41 -13.68
C LYS A 525 -1.51 -3.88 -13.28
N VAL A 526 -0.51 -4.71 -13.54
CA VAL A 526 -0.57 -6.16 -13.29
C VAL A 526 0.42 -6.53 -12.19
N PHE A 527 -0.10 -7.01 -11.07
CA PHE A 527 0.69 -7.52 -9.95
C PHE A 527 0.71 -9.03 -9.97
N ASN A 528 1.90 -9.61 -10.06
CA ASN A 528 2.11 -11.04 -9.94
C ASN A 528 2.80 -11.34 -8.60
N ILE A 529 2.28 -12.30 -7.86
CA ILE A 529 2.78 -12.73 -6.56
C ILE A 529 2.94 -14.25 -6.61
N ASN A 530 4.15 -14.74 -6.32
CA ASN A 530 4.39 -16.17 -6.34
C ASN A 530 3.75 -16.88 -5.16
N GLU A 531 3.95 -16.40 -3.94
CA GLU A 531 3.34 -17.01 -2.76
C GLU A 531 3.04 -15.95 -1.69
N ILE A 532 1.89 -16.10 -1.04
CA ILE A 532 1.53 -15.42 0.20
C ILE A 532 1.37 -16.49 1.27
N PHE A 533 2.16 -16.41 2.33
CA PHE A 533 2.17 -17.38 3.41
C PHE A 533 1.93 -16.70 4.75
N PHE A 534 0.85 -17.08 5.42
CA PHE A 534 0.49 -16.66 6.77
C PHE A 534 0.75 -17.79 7.76
N LYS A 535 1.49 -17.53 8.82
CA LYS A 535 1.76 -18.47 9.90
C LYS A 535 1.09 -17.98 11.19
N ASN A 536 0.30 -18.84 11.81
CA ASN A 536 -0.46 -18.59 13.06
C ASN A 536 -1.30 -17.28 13.08
N PRO A 537 -1.90 -16.81 11.96
CA PRO A 537 -2.61 -15.53 11.97
C PRO A 537 -3.89 -15.63 12.80
N LYS A 538 -4.14 -14.58 13.58
CA LYS A 538 -5.39 -14.39 14.31
C LYS A 538 -6.24 -13.33 13.60
N PHE A 539 -7.32 -13.76 12.96
CA PHE A 539 -8.27 -12.90 12.25
C PHE A 539 -9.47 -12.57 13.13
N THR A 540 -9.80 -11.31 13.20
CA THR A 540 -11.09 -10.86 13.71
C THR A 540 -11.83 -10.12 12.60
N LEU A 541 -13.04 -10.59 12.25
CA LEU A 541 -13.94 -9.91 11.32
C LEU A 541 -15.07 -9.27 12.13
N PHE A 542 -15.34 -7.99 11.89
CA PHE A 542 -16.41 -7.27 12.54
C PHE A 542 -17.66 -7.24 11.65
N THR A 543 -18.78 -7.68 12.18
CA THR A 543 -20.07 -7.73 11.48
C THR A 543 -21.05 -6.76 12.10
N LYS A 544 -21.82 -6.04 11.28
CA LYS A 544 -22.95 -5.24 11.78
C LYS A 544 -24.14 -6.15 12.04
N SER A 545 -24.81 -6.04 13.20
CA SER A 545 -26.08 -6.70 13.38
C SER A 545 -27.11 -6.07 12.45
N LYS A 546 -27.92 -6.90 11.81
CA LYS A 546 -29.08 -6.44 11.05
C LYS A 546 -30.14 -5.95 12.03
N LYS A 547 -30.11 -4.71 12.45
CA LYS A 547 -31.29 -4.05 13.00
C LYS A 547 -32.21 -3.67 11.85
N SER A 548 -33.38 -4.35 11.84
CA SER A 548 -34.71 -4.05 11.28
C SER A 548 -34.84 -3.27 9.96
N ASN A 549 -35.54 -3.90 9.04
CA ASN A 549 -36.57 -3.36 8.13
C ASN A 549 -36.63 -1.81 7.99
N GLN A 550 -35.76 -1.27 7.17
CA GLN A 550 -36.10 -0.19 6.30
C GLN A 550 -35.94 -0.70 4.86
N VAL A 551 -37.05 -0.80 4.17
CA VAL A 551 -37.08 -0.92 2.70
C VAL A 551 -36.38 0.32 2.15
N LYS A 552 -35.06 0.23 1.94
CA LYS A 552 -34.33 1.21 1.16
C LYS A 552 -34.61 0.90 -0.30
N ASN A 553 -35.25 1.78 -0.99
CA ASN A 553 -35.28 1.81 -2.44
C ASN A 553 -33.84 1.62 -2.92
N GLU A 554 -33.59 0.54 -3.64
CA GLU A 554 -32.27 0.20 -4.15
C GLU A 554 -31.87 1.24 -5.21
N VAL A 555 -31.12 2.25 -4.80
CA VAL A 555 -30.35 3.06 -5.73
C VAL A 555 -29.37 2.12 -6.46
N PRO A 556 -29.29 2.15 -7.80
CA PRO A 556 -28.38 1.27 -8.54
C PRO A 556 -26.95 1.46 -8.01
N LYS A 557 -26.35 0.38 -7.46
CA LYS A 557 -24.98 0.42 -6.95
C LYS A 557 -24.05 0.68 -8.12
N LYS A 558 -23.30 1.81 -8.08
CA LYS A 558 -22.20 2.10 -9.04
C LYS A 558 -21.30 0.89 -9.18
N VAL A 559 -20.96 0.55 -10.41
CA VAL A 559 -19.98 -0.49 -10.74
C VAL A 559 -18.65 -0.13 -10.07
N LYS A 560 -18.07 -1.08 -9.32
CA LYS A 560 -16.75 -0.88 -8.73
C LYS A 560 -15.71 -0.88 -9.85
N THR A 561 -14.98 0.20 -10.02
CA THR A 561 -13.84 0.24 -10.94
C THR A 561 -12.60 -0.29 -10.26
N PHE A 562 -11.93 -1.26 -10.89
CA PHE A 562 -10.67 -1.84 -10.44
C PHE A 562 -9.78 -2.06 -11.67
N ASP A 563 -8.99 -1.04 -11.99
CA ASP A 563 -8.20 -1.00 -13.23
C ASP A 563 -6.93 -1.86 -13.17
N ASN A 564 -6.68 -2.52 -12.04
CA ASN A 564 -5.54 -3.38 -11.82
C ASN A 564 -5.92 -4.86 -11.94
N SER A 565 -4.91 -5.71 -12.13
CA SER A 565 -5.02 -7.16 -12.02
C SER A 565 -4.01 -7.70 -11.02
N ILE A 566 -4.46 -8.57 -10.12
CA ILE A 566 -3.59 -9.23 -9.14
C ILE A 566 -3.67 -10.74 -9.39
N ASN A 567 -2.54 -11.36 -9.67
CA ASN A 567 -2.38 -12.79 -9.84
C ASN A 567 -1.54 -13.33 -8.68
N ILE A 568 -2.09 -14.30 -7.93
CA ILE A 568 -1.39 -14.96 -6.84
C ILE A 568 -1.29 -16.44 -7.19
N ASN A 569 -0.06 -16.94 -7.38
CA ASN A 569 0.13 -18.35 -7.74
C ASN A 569 -0.25 -19.26 -6.58
N LYS A 570 0.09 -18.87 -5.33
CA LYS A 570 -0.19 -19.67 -4.16
C LYS A 570 -0.46 -18.80 -2.93
N LEU A 571 -1.54 -19.10 -2.21
CA LEU A 571 -1.88 -18.55 -0.91
C LEU A 571 -1.94 -19.68 0.11
N ARG A 572 -1.16 -19.59 1.17
CA ARG A 572 -1.18 -20.54 2.29
C ARG A 572 -1.47 -19.86 3.62
N LEU A 573 -2.32 -20.52 4.40
CA LEU A 573 -2.46 -20.26 5.83
C LEU A 573 -2.13 -21.52 6.59
N VAL A 574 -1.36 -21.38 7.67
CA VAL A 574 -1.04 -22.49 8.57
C VAL A 574 -1.40 -22.08 9.98
N ASN A 575 -2.20 -22.91 10.64
CA ASN A 575 -2.64 -22.74 12.02
C ASN A 575 -3.34 -21.39 12.26
N ALA A 576 -4.20 -20.97 11.32
CA ALA A 576 -4.93 -19.72 11.44
C ALA A 576 -6.13 -19.86 12.41
N HIS A 577 -6.45 -18.75 13.06
CA HIS A 577 -7.62 -18.61 13.91
C HIS A 577 -8.51 -17.50 13.38
N LEU A 578 -9.76 -17.79 13.09
CA LEU A 578 -10.75 -16.82 12.62
C LEU A 578 -11.87 -16.68 13.65
N GLN A 579 -12.18 -15.44 14.02
CA GLN A 579 -13.39 -15.12 14.77
C GLN A 579 -14.18 -14.02 14.07
N MET A 580 -15.51 -14.12 14.16
CA MET A 580 -16.43 -13.06 13.76
C MET A 580 -17.08 -12.48 15.00
N VAL A 581 -17.05 -11.15 15.12
CA VAL A 581 -17.58 -10.42 16.28
C VAL A 581 -18.65 -9.43 15.81
N SER A 582 -19.76 -9.37 16.50
CA SER A 582 -20.79 -8.35 16.25
C SER A 582 -20.31 -6.99 16.77
N LEU A 583 -20.50 -5.93 16.00
CA LEU A 583 -20.21 -4.55 16.44
C LEU A 583 -21.14 -4.07 17.56
N ASP A 584 -22.26 -4.73 17.77
CA ASP A 584 -23.27 -4.38 18.78
C ASP A 584 -23.12 -5.22 20.07
N GLY A 585 -22.08 -6.03 20.19
CA GLY A 585 -21.79 -6.84 21.38
C GLY A 585 -20.43 -7.53 21.27
N ASP A 586 -19.78 -7.74 22.40
CA ASP A 586 -18.42 -8.31 22.48
C ASP A 586 -18.36 -9.84 22.26
N LYS A 587 -19.48 -10.49 21.90
CA LYS A 587 -19.53 -11.95 21.73
C LYS A 587 -19.19 -12.35 20.30
N SER A 588 -18.25 -13.28 20.18
CA SER A 588 -17.93 -13.93 18.90
C SER A 588 -19.12 -14.76 18.41
N ASN A 589 -19.59 -14.44 17.20
CA ASN A 589 -20.69 -15.20 16.57
C ASN A 589 -20.18 -16.46 15.86
N LEU A 590 -18.94 -16.47 15.40
CA LEU A 590 -18.31 -17.57 14.67
C LEU A 590 -16.84 -17.67 15.06
N ILE A 591 -16.39 -18.88 15.36
CA ILE A 591 -14.97 -19.18 15.61
C ILE A 591 -14.57 -20.40 14.77
N LEU A 592 -13.48 -20.27 14.02
CA LEU A 592 -12.78 -21.36 13.37
C LEU A 592 -11.35 -21.41 13.88
N LYS A 593 -10.88 -22.62 14.23
CA LYS A 593 -9.55 -22.85 14.82
C LYS A 593 -8.69 -23.72 13.91
N ASN A 594 -7.37 -23.54 14.03
CA ASN A 594 -6.36 -24.35 13.34
C ASN A 594 -6.66 -24.47 11.83
N ILE A 595 -6.95 -23.33 11.20
CA ILE A 595 -7.26 -23.30 9.78
C ILE A 595 -5.94 -23.50 9.01
N GLN A 596 -5.96 -24.46 8.12
CA GLN A 596 -4.97 -24.65 7.07
C GLN A 596 -5.64 -24.41 5.73
N LEU A 597 -5.08 -23.54 4.93
CA LEU A 597 -5.57 -23.19 3.60
C LEU A 597 -4.42 -23.27 2.58
N ASP A 598 -4.66 -23.94 1.46
CA ASP A 598 -3.85 -23.86 0.25
C ASP A 598 -4.78 -23.49 -0.91
N ALA A 599 -4.61 -22.30 -1.45
CA ALA A 599 -5.34 -21.83 -2.62
C ALA A 599 -4.36 -21.45 -3.72
N ARG A 600 -4.67 -21.83 -4.98
CA ARG A 600 -3.73 -21.66 -6.10
C ARG A 600 -4.38 -21.01 -7.31
N ALA A 601 -3.56 -20.28 -8.08
CA ALA A 601 -3.94 -19.53 -9.27
C ALA A 601 -5.11 -18.57 -9.00
N ILE A 602 -4.97 -17.77 -7.96
CA ILE A 602 -5.95 -16.76 -7.57
C ILE A 602 -5.82 -15.57 -8.51
N LYS A 603 -6.96 -15.08 -9.02
CA LYS A 603 -7.05 -13.88 -9.86
C LYS A 603 -8.05 -12.89 -9.30
N ILE A 604 -7.61 -11.63 -9.20
CA ILE A 604 -8.45 -10.49 -8.82
C ILE A 604 -8.34 -9.48 -9.95
N ASN A 605 -9.46 -9.10 -10.55
CA ASN A 605 -9.52 -8.13 -11.65
C ASN A 605 -10.88 -7.44 -11.68
N GLN A 606 -11.11 -6.56 -12.66
CA GLN A 606 -12.35 -5.80 -12.81
C GLN A 606 -13.61 -6.70 -12.81
N ASN A 607 -13.54 -7.88 -13.39
CA ASN A 607 -14.69 -8.79 -13.44
C ASN A 607 -14.94 -9.44 -12.09
N THR A 608 -13.89 -9.89 -11.41
CA THR A 608 -14.01 -10.60 -10.13
C THR A 608 -14.45 -9.68 -8.99
N VAL A 609 -14.01 -8.41 -8.97
CA VAL A 609 -14.37 -7.47 -7.89
C VAL A 609 -15.85 -7.10 -7.86
N GLN A 610 -16.59 -7.37 -8.95
CA GLN A 610 -18.04 -7.21 -8.99
C GLN A 610 -18.77 -8.33 -8.23
N ASN A 611 -18.13 -9.47 -8.05
CA ASN A 611 -18.67 -10.65 -7.37
C ASN A 611 -18.65 -10.46 -5.84
N ASN A 612 -19.53 -11.18 -5.14
CA ASN A 612 -19.51 -11.20 -3.67
C ASN A 612 -18.22 -11.87 -3.12
N ILE A 613 -17.65 -12.83 -3.84
CA ILE A 613 -16.28 -13.33 -3.66
C ILE A 613 -15.45 -12.66 -4.74
N PRO A 614 -14.58 -11.68 -4.40
CA PRO A 614 -13.95 -10.80 -5.40
C PRO A 614 -12.72 -11.42 -6.07
N PHE A 615 -12.63 -12.72 -6.15
CA PHE A 615 -11.52 -13.45 -6.79
C PHE A 615 -11.95 -14.79 -7.35
N ASP A 616 -11.24 -15.26 -8.35
CA ASP A 616 -11.32 -16.62 -8.90
C ASP A 616 -10.10 -17.43 -8.44
N TYR A 617 -10.22 -18.75 -8.44
CA TYR A 617 -9.13 -19.69 -8.12
C TYR A 617 -9.27 -21.00 -8.90
N LYS A 618 -8.16 -21.73 -9.09
CA LYS A 618 -8.18 -23.07 -9.73
C LYS A 618 -8.14 -24.22 -8.74
N PHE A 619 -7.50 -24.03 -7.59
CA PHE A 619 -7.37 -25.04 -6.55
C PHE A 619 -7.64 -24.44 -5.18
N LEU A 620 -8.37 -25.17 -4.34
CA LEU A 620 -8.63 -24.78 -2.96
C LEU A 620 -8.66 -26.04 -2.08
N GLU A 621 -7.83 -26.04 -1.04
CA GLU A 621 -7.84 -27.00 0.06
C GLU A 621 -7.95 -26.24 1.38
N LEU A 622 -8.94 -26.61 2.21
CA LEU A 622 -9.20 -26.02 3.51
C LEU A 622 -9.36 -27.13 4.54
N ILE A 623 -8.59 -27.05 5.61
CA ILE A 623 -8.69 -27.90 6.78
C ILE A 623 -8.90 -27.00 8.00
N SER A 624 -9.83 -27.35 8.89
CA SER A 624 -10.03 -26.65 10.16
C SER A 624 -10.39 -27.66 11.26
N SER A 625 -9.93 -27.44 12.47
CA SER A 625 -10.24 -28.25 13.66
C SER A 625 -11.60 -27.93 14.29
N GLY A 626 -12.47 -27.30 13.54
CA GLY A 626 -13.87 -27.11 13.91
C GLY A 626 -14.41 -25.71 13.71
N ILE A 627 -15.74 -25.66 13.72
CA ILE A 627 -16.53 -24.44 13.78
C ILE A 627 -17.22 -24.39 15.14
N ASP A 628 -17.27 -23.20 15.70
CA ASP A 628 -18.14 -22.85 16.78
C ASP A 628 -18.93 -21.60 16.33
N TYR A 629 -20.25 -21.77 16.11
CA TYR A 629 -21.07 -20.72 15.49
C TYR A 629 -22.39 -20.52 16.19
N ASP A 630 -22.63 -19.37 16.75
CA ASP A 630 -23.87 -18.91 17.27
C ASP A 630 -24.81 -18.46 16.13
N ILE A 631 -25.59 -19.42 15.58
CA ILE A 631 -26.50 -19.13 14.45
C ILE A 631 -27.59 -18.12 14.87
N SER A 632 -28.10 -18.23 16.09
CA SER A 632 -29.14 -17.37 16.61
C SER A 632 -29.09 -17.33 18.15
N PRO A 633 -29.92 -16.52 18.80
CA PRO A 633 -30.08 -16.56 20.27
C PRO A 633 -30.46 -17.96 20.80
N ILE A 634 -31.10 -18.77 19.95
CA ILE A 634 -31.61 -20.10 20.36
C ILE A 634 -30.63 -21.22 20.01
N TYR A 635 -29.91 -21.13 18.89
CA TYR A 635 -29.12 -22.25 18.35
C TYR A 635 -27.65 -21.98 18.25
N LYS A 636 -26.86 -23.01 18.57
CA LYS A 636 -25.42 -23.08 18.35
C LYS A 636 -25.09 -24.25 17.44
N LEU A 637 -24.21 -24.02 16.45
CA LEU A 637 -23.63 -25.02 15.55
C LEU A 637 -22.17 -25.22 15.90
N ASN A 638 -21.73 -26.46 16.02
CA ASN A 638 -20.31 -26.78 16.10
C ASN A 638 -19.97 -28.04 15.29
N THR A 639 -18.69 -28.11 14.88
CA THR A 639 -18.09 -29.29 14.24
C THR A 639 -16.74 -29.57 14.84
N SER A 640 -16.22 -30.79 14.75
CA SER A 640 -14.84 -31.09 15.17
C SER A 640 -13.83 -30.93 14.06
N THR A 641 -14.21 -31.10 12.79
CA THR A 641 -13.30 -31.04 11.66
C THR A 641 -14.06 -30.63 10.40
N ILE A 642 -13.42 -29.78 9.62
CA ILE A 642 -13.79 -29.42 8.26
C ILE A 642 -12.64 -29.77 7.35
N LEU A 643 -12.92 -30.51 6.28
CA LEU A 643 -12.00 -30.76 5.18
C LEU A 643 -12.70 -30.42 3.87
N TYR A 644 -12.16 -29.52 3.13
CA TYR A 644 -12.57 -29.22 1.76
C TYR A 644 -11.39 -29.31 0.82
N LYS A 645 -11.53 -30.06 -0.25
CA LYS A 645 -10.49 -30.19 -1.29
C LYS A 645 -11.12 -30.33 -2.66
N ASN A 646 -10.97 -29.31 -3.50
CA ASN A 646 -11.45 -29.29 -4.89
C ASN A 646 -12.83 -29.92 -5.06
N GLY A 647 -13.84 -29.40 -4.39
CA GLY A 647 -15.20 -29.92 -4.49
C GLY A 647 -15.52 -31.13 -3.61
N ASN A 648 -14.55 -31.69 -2.91
CA ASN A 648 -14.85 -32.72 -1.90
C ASN A 648 -14.90 -32.08 -0.53
N LEU A 649 -16.08 -32.13 0.12
CA LEU A 649 -16.31 -31.62 1.46
C LEU A 649 -16.49 -32.77 2.44
N SER A 650 -15.86 -32.68 3.61
CA SER A 650 -16.11 -33.56 4.74
C SER A 650 -16.22 -32.75 6.03
N LEU A 651 -17.30 -32.93 6.77
CA LEU A 651 -17.53 -32.38 8.09
C LEU A 651 -17.66 -33.53 9.09
N GLN A 652 -17.00 -33.42 10.24
CA GLN A 652 -17.11 -34.43 11.29
C GLN A 652 -17.74 -33.87 12.56
N LYS A 653 -18.54 -34.70 13.22
CA LYS A 653 -19.22 -34.41 14.51
C LYS A 653 -19.96 -33.06 14.47
N LEU A 654 -20.75 -32.84 13.42
CA LEU A 654 -21.60 -31.65 13.35
C LEU A 654 -22.71 -31.77 14.40
N ASN A 655 -22.89 -30.70 15.18
CA ASN A 655 -23.96 -30.61 16.18
C ASN A 655 -24.64 -29.25 16.05
N LEU A 656 -25.95 -29.28 15.88
CA LEU A 656 -26.82 -28.14 16.04
C LEU A 656 -27.61 -28.35 17.35
N LYS A 657 -27.31 -27.54 18.35
CA LYS A 657 -27.93 -27.68 19.68
C LYS A 657 -28.63 -26.39 20.14
N PRO A 658 -29.78 -26.53 20.81
CA PRO A 658 -30.36 -25.38 21.50
C PRO A 658 -29.43 -24.88 22.62
N LYS A 659 -29.36 -23.57 22.78
CA LYS A 659 -28.72 -22.89 23.91
C LYS A 659 -29.63 -22.70 25.09
N VAL A 660 -30.91 -22.97 24.89
CA VAL A 660 -32.00 -22.83 25.90
C VAL A 660 -32.59 -24.18 26.24
N SER A 661 -33.06 -24.35 27.46
CA SER A 661 -33.81 -25.55 27.85
C SER A 661 -35.17 -25.62 27.14
N ARG A 662 -35.77 -26.82 27.02
CA ARG A 662 -37.14 -27.03 26.48
C ARG A 662 -38.15 -26.14 27.17
N VAL A 663 -38.10 -26.07 28.51
CA VAL A 663 -39.01 -25.26 29.33
C VAL A 663 -38.89 -23.78 29.00
N ASN A 664 -37.68 -23.25 28.95
CA ASN A 664 -37.44 -21.83 28.64
C ASN A 664 -37.83 -21.52 27.19
N PHE A 665 -37.55 -22.42 26.25
CA PHE A 665 -37.98 -22.29 24.87
C PHE A 665 -39.51 -22.20 24.79
N THR A 666 -40.24 -23.18 25.39
CA THR A 666 -41.69 -23.22 25.40
C THR A 666 -42.28 -21.92 25.98
N LYS A 667 -41.77 -21.44 27.13
CA LYS A 667 -42.19 -20.19 27.74
C LYS A 667 -41.96 -18.95 26.89
N SER A 668 -40.96 -18.95 26.03
CA SER A 668 -40.62 -17.81 25.17
C SER A 668 -41.45 -17.74 23.87
N LEU A 669 -42.26 -18.76 23.59
CA LEU A 669 -43.02 -18.87 22.35
C LEU A 669 -44.33 -18.09 22.40
N ALA A 670 -44.55 -17.17 21.46
CA ALA A 670 -45.84 -16.54 21.23
C ALA A 670 -46.86 -17.50 20.59
N LYS A 671 -46.41 -18.53 19.88
CA LYS A 671 -47.16 -19.57 19.21
C LYS A 671 -46.31 -20.84 19.05
N GLN A 672 -46.98 -21.99 18.90
CA GLN A 672 -46.31 -23.28 18.78
C GLN A 672 -45.23 -23.29 17.71
N SER A 673 -44.04 -23.80 18.05
CA SER A 673 -42.89 -23.95 17.14
C SER A 673 -42.08 -25.17 17.56
N ASP A 674 -41.25 -25.67 16.61
CA ASP A 674 -40.42 -26.84 16.85
C ASP A 674 -39.05 -26.44 17.38
N LEU A 675 -38.51 -27.20 18.32
CA LEU A 675 -37.12 -27.12 18.78
C LEU A 675 -36.33 -28.30 18.20
N TYR A 676 -35.25 -28.00 17.52
CA TYR A 676 -34.43 -28.99 16.81
C TYR A 676 -33.14 -29.27 17.57
N THR A 677 -32.78 -30.55 17.73
CA THR A 677 -31.44 -30.97 18.11
C THR A 677 -30.95 -31.93 17.02
N VAL A 678 -29.81 -31.58 16.40
CA VAL A 678 -29.27 -32.39 15.31
C VAL A 678 -27.81 -32.68 15.58
N SER A 679 -27.42 -33.95 15.44
CA SER A 679 -26.01 -34.34 15.40
C SER A 679 -25.76 -35.27 14.21
N VAL A 680 -24.58 -35.13 13.60
CA VAL A 680 -24.16 -35.96 12.48
C VAL A 680 -22.71 -36.39 12.72
N ASN A 681 -22.41 -37.66 12.68
CA ASN A 681 -21.06 -38.16 12.83
C ASN A 681 -20.17 -37.69 11.71
N LYS A 682 -20.64 -37.87 10.46
CA LYS A 682 -19.90 -37.41 9.27
C LYS A 682 -20.87 -36.95 8.18
N ILE A 683 -20.56 -35.77 7.59
CA ILE A 683 -21.15 -35.33 6.33
C ILE A 683 -20.05 -35.38 5.28
N SER A 684 -20.30 -36.05 4.15
CA SER A 684 -19.41 -36.01 3.00
C SER A 684 -20.16 -35.56 1.75
N SER A 685 -19.51 -34.81 0.89
CA SER A 685 -20.08 -34.25 -0.34
C SER A 685 -19.09 -34.32 -1.47
N LYS A 686 -19.58 -34.73 -2.67
CA LYS A 686 -18.76 -34.73 -3.90
C LYS A 686 -19.22 -33.63 -4.84
N ASN A 687 -18.28 -33.05 -5.55
CA ASN A 687 -18.48 -31.88 -6.43
C ASN A 687 -19.29 -30.77 -5.75
N PHE A 688 -18.96 -30.58 -4.46
CA PHE A 688 -19.54 -29.51 -3.66
C PHE A 688 -19.03 -28.16 -4.12
N SER A 689 -19.92 -27.25 -4.41
CA SER A 689 -19.60 -25.84 -4.68
C SER A 689 -20.58 -24.91 -3.96
N ILE A 690 -20.04 -23.84 -3.40
CA ILE A 690 -20.77 -22.77 -2.75
C ILE A 690 -20.24 -21.44 -3.27
N GLY A 691 -21.14 -20.52 -3.51
CA GLY A 691 -20.77 -19.19 -4.03
C GLY A 691 -21.98 -18.31 -4.24
N PHE A 692 -21.82 -17.28 -5.05
CA PHE A 692 -22.89 -16.33 -5.33
C PHE A 692 -23.12 -16.24 -6.84
N LEU A 693 -24.37 -16.21 -7.24
CA LEU A 693 -24.80 -15.92 -8.62
C LEU A 693 -24.51 -14.43 -8.94
N PRO A 694 -24.49 -14.04 -10.22
CA PRO A 694 -24.43 -12.63 -10.62
C PRO A 694 -25.52 -11.76 -9.97
N SER A 695 -26.70 -12.37 -9.69
CA SER A 695 -27.81 -11.76 -8.94
C SER A 695 -27.54 -11.61 -7.43
N LYS A 696 -26.29 -11.86 -6.96
CA LYS A 696 -25.86 -11.86 -5.54
C LYS A 696 -26.59 -12.85 -4.63
N LYS A 697 -27.36 -13.77 -5.19
CA LYS A 697 -27.99 -14.84 -4.43
C LYS A 697 -27.01 -15.99 -4.22
N LEU A 698 -27.01 -16.58 -3.01
CA LEU A 698 -26.18 -17.72 -2.66
C LEU A 698 -26.59 -18.94 -3.50
N PHE A 699 -25.62 -19.70 -4.03
CA PHE A 699 -25.86 -21.03 -4.56
C PHE A 699 -25.09 -22.09 -3.76
N ILE A 700 -25.68 -23.29 -3.67
CA ILE A 700 -25.07 -24.50 -3.10
C ILE A 700 -25.37 -25.66 -4.04
N LYS A 701 -24.34 -26.32 -4.54
CA LYS A 701 -24.45 -27.45 -5.49
C LYS A 701 -23.63 -28.63 -5.03
N SER A 702 -24.12 -29.82 -5.23
CA SER A 702 -23.40 -31.07 -5.02
C SER A 702 -23.99 -32.20 -5.84
N ASP A 703 -23.12 -33.12 -6.29
CA ASP A 703 -23.59 -34.36 -6.93
C ASP A 703 -24.11 -35.37 -5.90
N VAL A 704 -23.39 -35.57 -4.81
CA VAL A 704 -23.77 -36.50 -3.74
C VAL A 704 -23.44 -35.91 -2.40
N VAL A 705 -24.42 -35.86 -1.50
CA VAL A 705 -24.24 -35.54 -0.08
C VAL A 705 -24.63 -36.76 0.75
N VAL A 706 -23.75 -37.20 1.64
CA VAL A 706 -24.01 -38.33 2.55
C VAL A 706 -23.98 -37.80 3.99
N PHE A 707 -25.05 -38.07 4.72
CA PHE A 707 -25.14 -37.88 6.15
C PHE A 707 -25.00 -39.24 6.82
N ASP A 708 -23.88 -39.48 7.45
CA ASP A 708 -23.59 -40.71 8.16
C ASP A 708 -23.92 -40.56 9.66
N GLN A 709 -24.77 -41.47 10.17
CA GLN A 709 -25.24 -41.48 11.55
C GLN A 709 -25.82 -40.12 11.99
N LEU A 710 -26.75 -39.59 11.17
CA LEU A 710 -27.53 -38.42 11.55
C LEU A 710 -28.49 -38.80 12.70
N TYR A 711 -28.41 -38.07 13.78
CA TYR A 711 -29.43 -38.06 14.81
C TYR A 711 -30.16 -36.72 14.77
N ALA A 712 -31.48 -36.76 14.64
CA ALA A 712 -32.38 -35.61 14.72
C ALA A 712 -33.43 -35.82 15.79
N ASN A 713 -33.55 -34.83 16.67
CA ASN A 713 -34.68 -34.78 17.62
C ASN A 713 -35.49 -33.52 17.35
N ILE A 714 -36.78 -33.69 17.12
CA ILE A 714 -37.73 -32.59 16.91
C ILE A 714 -38.68 -32.59 18.10
N PHE A 715 -38.58 -31.54 18.93
CA PHE A 715 -39.46 -31.37 20.08
C PHE A 715 -40.45 -30.25 19.81
N ARG A 716 -41.74 -30.52 20.07
CA ARG A 716 -42.84 -29.54 20.05
C ARG A 716 -43.58 -29.56 21.36
N SER A 717 -43.88 -28.38 21.88
CA SER A 717 -44.83 -28.25 22.98
C SER A 717 -46.17 -27.74 22.46
N LEU A 718 -47.26 -28.37 22.88
CA LEU A 718 -48.63 -27.92 22.60
C LEU A 718 -49.13 -26.90 23.64
N LEU A 719 -48.34 -26.54 24.65
CA LEU A 719 -48.71 -25.57 25.68
C LEU A 719 -48.91 -24.14 25.12
N PRO A 720 -48.05 -23.63 24.22
CA PRO A 720 -48.23 -22.31 23.60
C PRO A 720 -49.49 -22.29 22.71
N PRO A 721 -50.05 -21.10 22.41
CA PRO A 721 -51.15 -20.95 21.47
C PRO A 721 -50.88 -21.60 20.12
N ASP A 722 -51.93 -22.16 19.49
CA ASP A 722 -51.80 -22.80 18.17
C ASP A 722 -51.34 -21.78 17.11
N ASP A 723 -50.46 -22.20 16.23
CA ASP A 723 -50.11 -21.42 15.06
C ASP A 723 -51.06 -21.73 13.89
N LEU A 724 -52.09 -20.90 13.76
CA LEU A 724 -53.13 -21.03 12.73
C LEU A 724 -52.68 -20.59 11.32
N SER A 725 -51.44 -20.17 11.12
CA SER A 725 -50.95 -19.81 9.81
C SER A 725 -50.87 -21.02 8.86
N LYS A 726 -51.14 -20.78 7.56
CA LYS A 726 -51.01 -21.84 6.54
C LYS A 726 -49.60 -22.43 6.56
N LYS A 727 -49.49 -23.76 6.66
CA LYS A 727 -48.24 -24.51 6.59
C LYS A 727 -47.97 -24.90 5.15
N THR A 728 -46.79 -24.50 4.66
CA THR A 728 -46.36 -24.80 3.29
C THR A 728 -45.98 -26.25 3.09
N MET A 729 -46.29 -26.82 1.91
CA MET A 729 -45.83 -28.13 1.48
C MET A 729 -44.33 -28.13 1.21
N PHE A 730 -43.69 -29.30 1.09
CA PHE A 730 -42.23 -29.41 0.85
C PHE A 730 -41.82 -28.90 -0.51
N SER A 731 -42.62 -29.12 -1.56
CA SER A 731 -42.45 -28.54 -2.90
C SER A 731 -42.44 -27.02 -2.84
N GLU A 732 -43.41 -26.40 -2.16
CA GLU A 732 -43.48 -24.95 -1.95
C GLU A 732 -42.29 -24.43 -1.14
N LYS A 733 -41.88 -25.13 -0.07
CA LYS A 733 -40.70 -24.76 0.71
C LYS A 733 -39.44 -24.70 -0.15
N LEU A 734 -39.21 -25.72 -0.99
CA LEU A 734 -38.04 -25.72 -1.92
C LEU A 734 -38.16 -24.62 -2.97
N ARG A 735 -39.36 -24.42 -3.56
CA ARG A 735 -39.61 -23.41 -4.56
C ARG A 735 -39.35 -21.98 -4.05
N LYS A 736 -39.74 -21.71 -2.79
CA LYS A 736 -39.58 -20.40 -2.15
C LYS A 736 -38.21 -20.17 -1.51
N LEU A 737 -37.26 -21.13 -1.57
CA LEU A 737 -35.90 -20.91 -1.10
C LEU A 737 -35.25 -19.73 -1.81
N LYS A 738 -34.64 -18.83 -1.05
CA LYS A 738 -33.95 -17.65 -1.56
C LYS A 738 -32.51 -17.94 -2.02
N ILE A 739 -32.12 -19.23 -2.01
CA ILE A 739 -30.81 -19.72 -2.46
C ILE A 739 -30.99 -20.66 -3.66
N ASP A 740 -30.02 -20.72 -4.57
CA ASP A 740 -29.98 -21.70 -5.67
C ASP A 740 -29.39 -23.02 -5.12
N LEU A 741 -30.26 -23.86 -4.58
CA LEU A 741 -29.90 -25.19 -4.07
C LEU A 741 -30.01 -26.22 -5.19
N GLN A 742 -28.97 -27.03 -5.42
CA GLN A 742 -28.93 -28.10 -6.41
C GLN A 742 -28.17 -29.30 -5.83
N LEU A 743 -28.89 -30.26 -5.24
CA LEU A 743 -28.33 -31.51 -4.73
C LEU A 743 -28.90 -32.66 -5.56
N LYS A 744 -28.04 -33.29 -6.38
CA LYS A 744 -28.51 -34.39 -7.27
C LYS A 744 -28.91 -35.61 -6.45
N GLN A 745 -28.15 -35.93 -5.40
CA GLN A 745 -28.42 -37.04 -4.52
C GLN A 745 -28.03 -36.71 -3.08
N VAL A 746 -28.91 -37.02 -2.15
CA VAL A 746 -28.70 -36.95 -0.69
C VAL A 746 -28.93 -38.32 -0.11
N ASN A 747 -27.97 -38.84 0.65
CA ASN A 747 -28.10 -40.12 1.34
C ASN A 747 -28.08 -39.93 2.85
N LEU A 748 -29.00 -40.58 3.55
CA LEU A 748 -28.88 -40.76 4.99
C LEU A 748 -28.45 -42.23 5.23
N VAL A 749 -27.45 -42.42 6.07
CA VAL A 749 -26.87 -43.75 6.36
C VAL A 749 -26.94 -44.00 7.87
N GLN A 750 -27.50 -45.11 8.28
CA GLN A 750 -27.60 -45.53 9.69
C GLN A 750 -28.07 -44.42 10.65
N SER A 751 -29.07 -43.64 10.21
CA SER A 751 -29.50 -42.43 10.87
C SER A 751 -30.69 -42.72 11.82
N LYS A 752 -31.00 -41.74 12.69
CA LYS A 752 -32.10 -41.83 13.66
C LYS A 752 -32.85 -40.50 13.71
N LEU A 753 -34.20 -40.58 13.74
CA LEU A 753 -35.09 -39.45 13.94
C LEU A 753 -36.02 -39.72 15.12
N GLU A 754 -36.11 -38.77 16.02
CA GLU A 754 -37.09 -38.77 17.11
C GLU A 754 -37.99 -37.54 16.97
N TYR A 755 -39.30 -37.74 17.02
CA TYR A 755 -40.28 -36.68 17.15
C TYR A 755 -40.91 -36.77 18.53
N GLU A 756 -40.88 -35.69 19.27
CA GLU A 756 -41.38 -35.57 20.62
C GLU A 756 -42.39 -34.43 20.69
N GLU A 757 -43.59 -34.73 21.27
CA GLU A 757 -44.64 -33.75 21.41
C GLU A 757 -45.17 -33.73 22.85
N GLU A 758 -45.05 -32.59 23.53
CA GLU A 758 -45.53 -32.35 24.86
C GLU A 758 -47.04 -32.05 24.81
N ALA A 759 -47.84 -32.94 25.42
CA ALA A 759 -49.28 -32.83 25.41
C ALA A 759 -49.81 -31.67 26.25
N LYS A 760 -50.92 -31.03 25.82
CA LYS A 760 -51.45 -29.82 26.44
C LYS A 760 -52.02 -30.07 27.83
N LYS A 761 -52.68 -31.24 28.05
CA LYS A 761 -53.39 -31.55 29.30
C LYS A 761 -52.48 -32.25 30.30
N THR A 762 -51.80 -33.32 29.87
CA THR A 762 -51.04 -34.19 30.79
C THR A 762 -49.62 -33.65 31.00
N LYS A 763 -49.12 -32.80 30.11
CA LYS A 763 -47.72 -32.36 29.99
C LYS A 763 -46.74 -33.50 29.74
N ASP A 764 -47.24 -34.75 29.52
CA ASP A 764 -46.43 -35.87 29.14
C ASP A 764 -45.90 -35.69 27.71
N VAL A 765 -44.77 -36.29 27.41
CA VAL A 765 -44.12 -36.14 26.09
C VAL A 765 -44.37 -37.45 25.30
N GLY A 766 -45.14 -37.32 24.24
CA GLY A 766 -45.30 -38.38 23.24
C GLY A 766 -44.08 -38.49 22.35
N LYS A 767 -43.66 -39.71 22.05
CA LYS A 767 -42.42 -39.96 21.27
C LYS A 767 -42.63 -40.94 20.14
N LEU A 768 -42.23 -40.57 18.92
CA LEU A 768 -42.06 -41.44 17.75
C LEU A 768 -40.58 -41.59 17.42
N THR A 769 -40.15 -42.80 17.13
CA THR A 769 -38.76 -43.10 16.81
C THR A 769 -38.65 -43.82 15.47
N PHE A 770 -37.81 -43.27 14.61
CA PHE A 770 -37.32 -43.89 13.39
C PHE A 770 -35.83 -44.19 13.58
N SER A 771 -35.44 -45.45 13.56
CA SER A 771 -34.07 -45.92 13.71
C SER A 771 -33.57 -46.61 12.45
N LYS A 772 -32.26 -46.82 12.37
CA LYS A 772 -31.59 -47.46 11.20
C LYS A 772 -32.02 -46.84 9.87
N ILE A 773 -32.17 -45.54 9.80
CA ILE A 773 -32.65 -44.84 8.62
C ILE A 773 -31.55 -44.96 7.53
N ASN A 774 -31.92 -45.53 6.39
CA ASN A 774 -31.13 -45.55 5.18
C ASN A 774 -32.02 -45.01 4.06
N THR A 775 -31.69 -43.83 3.57
CA THR A 775 -32.55 -43.07 2.67
C THR A 775 -31.73 -42.55 1.47
N LYS A 776 -32.31 -42.63 0.29
CA LYS A 776 -31.80 -41.97 -0.89
C LYS A 776 -32.79 -40.94 -1.39
N ILE A 777 -32.38 -39.70 -1.48
CA ILE A 777 -33.20 -38.60 -1.99
C ILE A 777 -32.57 -38.06 -3.22
N LEU A 778 -33.30 -38.00 -4.33
CA LEU A 778 -32.84 -37.50 -5.62
C LEU A 778 -33.40 -36.13 -5.92
N ASN A 779 -32.63 -35.30 -6.60
CA ASN A 779 -33.06 -34.04 -7.21
C ASN A 779 -33.59 -32.97 -6.24
N VAL A 780 -32.99 -32.83 -5.09
CA VAL A 780 -33.34 -31.75 -4.15
C VAL A 780 -32.89 -30.40 -4.71
N ASN A 781 -33.78 -29.71 -5.41
CA ASN A 781 -33.52 -28.46 -6.06
C ASN A 781 -34.46 -27.34 -5.60
N SER A 782 -33.91 -26.12 -5.44
CA SER A 782 -34.76 -24.94 -5.26
C SER A 782 -35.36 -24.49 -6.59
N GLY A 783 -36.56 -23.87 -6.51
CA GLY A 783 -37.20 -23.28 -7.70
C GLY A 783 -36.62 -21.99 -8.22
N LEU A 784 -35.55 -21.50 -7.63
CA LEU A 784 -34.99 -20.17 -7.92
C LEU A 784 -34.53 -20.04 -9.39
N ASN A 785 -35.20 -19.18 -10.17
CA ASN A 785 -34.90 -18.94 -11.60
C ASN A 785 -35.01 -20.21 -12.48
N LYS A 786 -35.86 -21.19 -12.11
CA LYS A 786 -36.13 -22.41 -12.87
C LYS A 786 -37.53 -22.40 -13.42
N LYS A 787 -37.72 -22.93 -14.62
CA LYS A 787 -39.04 -23.17 -15.25
C LYS A 787 -39.50 -24.60 -15.03
N THR A 788 -38.60 -25.56 -15.12
CA THR A 788 -38.85 -27.00 -14.94
C THR A 788 -37.73 -27.62 -14.11
N LEU A 789 -38.06 -28.61 -13.32
CA LEU A 789 -37.16 -29.42 -12.52
C LEU A 789 -37.60 -30.89 -12.55
N PRO A 790 -36.67 -31.86 -12.47
CA PRO A 790 -37.01 -33.24 -12.23
C PRO A 790 -37.69 -33.45 -10.87
N ASP A 791 -38.47 -34.49 -10.76
CA ASP A 791 -39.13 -34.85 -9.51
C ASP A 791 -38.12 -35.12 -8.39
N VAL A 792 -38.44 -34.67 -7.19
CA VAL A 792 -37.80 -35.12 -5.96
C VAL A 792 -38.31 -36.49 -5.62
N ILE A 793 -37.40 -37.46 -5.53
CA ILE A 793 -37.72 -38.83 -5.20
C ILE A 793 -37.05 -39.18 -3.88
N VAL A 794 -37.86 -39.60 -2.88
CA VAL A 794 -37.38 -40.04 -1.57
C VAL A 794 -37.61 -41.54 -1.46
N ASP A 795 -36.55 -42.32 -1.43
CA ASP A 795 -36.55 -43.74 -1.13
C ASP A 795 -36.07 -43.90 0.31
N TRP A 796 -37.02 -44.17 1.22
CA TRP A 796 -36.83 -44.27 2.66
C TRP A 796 -36.94 -45.69 3.17
N ASN A 797 -35.93 -46.17 3.90
CA ASN A 797 -35.90 -47.43 4.60
C ASN A 797 -35.49 -47.18 6.06
N SER A 798 -36.25 -47.68 7.02
CA SER A 798 -35.95 -47.52 8.46
C SER A 798 -36.71 -48.54 9.30
N GLU A 799 -36.37 -48.62 10.57
CA GLU A 799 -37.26 -49.14 11.59
C GLU A 799 -38.14 -48.02 12.17
N PHE A 800 -39.44 -48.15 12.13
CA PHE A 800 -40.39 -47.27 12.80
C PHE A 800 -40.97 -47.98 14.03
N MET A 801 -40.67 -47.54 15.25
CA MET A 801 -41.08 -48.12 16.49
C MET A 801 -40.86 -49.67 16.53
N HIS A 802 -39.66 -50.08 15.97
CA HIS A 802 -39.23 -51.47 15.76
C HIS A 802 -39.98 -52.27 14.67
N GLY A 803 -40.91 -51.72 13.92
CA GLY A 803 -41.40 -52.28 12.65
C GLY A 803 -40.62 -51.82 11.47
N ASP A 804 -40.46 -52.65 10.44
CA ASP A 804 -39.70 -52.32 9.22
C ASP A 804 -40.52 -51.37 8.32
N LEU A 805 -40.07 -50.16 8.10
CA LEU A 805 -40.73 -49.13 7.30
C LEU A 805 -39.99 -48.92 5.98
N LYS A 806 -40.72 -49.01 4.87
CA LYS A 806 -40.28 -48.61 3.55
C LYS A 806 -41.23 -47.59 2.96
N VAL A 807 -40.71 -46.45 2.46
CA VAL A 807 -41.51 -45.39 1.84
C VAL A 807 -40.87 -44.91 0.58
N LYS A 808 -41.65 -44.76 -0.49
CA LYS A 808 -41.27 -43.98 -1.68
C LYS A 808 -42.17 -42.78 -1.76
N TRP A 809 -41.57 -41.60 -1.77
CA TRP A 809 -42.29 -40.35 -1.85
C TRP A 809 -41.80 -39.54 -3.03
N VAL A 810 -42.70 -39.06 -3.90
CA VAL A 810 -42.40 -38.33 -5.12
C VAL A 810 -43.22 -37.03 -5.14
N PHE A 811 -42.55 -35.95 -5.46
CA PHE A 811 -43.17 -34.65 -5.66
C PHE A 811 -42.32 -33.76 -6.55
N ASN A 812 -42.92 -32.76 -7.21
CA ASN A 812 -42.20 -31.84 -8.08
C ASN A 812 -42.12 -30.43 -7.43
N THR A 813 -40.89 -29.89 -7.32
CA THR A 813 -40.67 -28.56 -6.75
C THR A 813 -41.43 -27.46 -7.51
N MET A 814 -41.63 -27.62 -8.82
CA MET A 814 -42.26 -26.58 -9.66
C MET A 814 -43.79 -26.75 -9.78
N ASN A 815 -44.35 -27.83 -9.22
CA ASN A 815 -45.79 -28.03 -9.22
C ASN A 815 -46.47 -27.09 -8.21
N THR A 816 -47.28 -26.16 -8.68
CA THR A 816 -47.96 -25.14 -7.86
C THR A 816 -49.20 -25.66 -7.14
N ASN A 817 -49.73 -26.80 -7.59
CA ASN A 817 -50.83 -27.49 -6.92
C ASN A 817 -50.35 -28.43 -5.81
N GLU A 818 -48.99 -28.47 -5.60
CA GLU A 818 -48.35 -29.26 -4.54
C GLU A 818 -48.62 -30.79 -4.63
N LYS A 819 -48.82 -31.31 -5.87
CA LYS A 819 -49.09 -32.72 -6.10
C LYS A 819 -47.95 -33.60 -5.62
N PHE A 820 -48.29 -34.69 -4.97
CA PHE A 820 -47.36 -35.73 -4.50
C PHE A 820 -47.98 -37.13 -4.61
N ASN A 821 -47.12 -38.13 -4.69
CA ASN A 821 -47.43 -39.51 -4.42
C ASN A 821 -46.55 -40.02 -3.30
N ILE A 822 -47.14 -40.66 -2.29
CA ILE A 822 -46.44 -41.30 -1.16
C ILE A 822 -46.95 -42.71 -0.97
N LYS A 823 -46.08 -43.69 -1.17
CA LYS A 823 -46.44 -45.09 -0.96
C LYS A 823 -45.41 -45.80 -0.10
N GLY A 824 -45.88 -46.77 0.66
CA GLY A 824 -45.00 -47.49 1.55
C GLY A 824 -45.64 -48.66 2.28
N SER A 825 -44.81 -49.29 3.08
CA SER A 825 -45.24 -50.37 3.95
C SER A 825 -44.57 -50.34 5.31
N ILE A 826 -45.29 -50.76 6.32
CA ILE A 826 -44.74 -51.10 7.62
C ILE A 826 -45.00 -52.56 7.86
N VAL A 827 -44.00 -53.36 8.24
CA VAL A 827 -44.13 -54.76 8.54
C VAL A 827 -43.61 -55.08 9.93
N ASN A 828 -44.16 -56.10 10.55
CA ASN A 828 -43.75 -56.59 11.87
C ASN A 828 -43.76 -55.58 13.00
N LEU A 829 -44.75 -54.70 13.05
CA LEU A 829 -44.83 -53.65 14.08
C LEU A 829 -45.65 -54.19 15.29
N PRO A 830 -45.07 -54.40 16.50
CA PRO A 830 -45.79 -54.64 17.71
C PRO A 830 -46.60 -53.41 18.08
N ALA A 831 -47.96 -53.56 18.23
CA ALA A 831 -48.84 -52.41 18.52
C ALA A 831 -48.44 -51.69 19.81
N LYS A 832 -47.97 -52.43 20.83
CA LYS A 832 -47.44 -51.91 22.07
C LYS A 832 -46.34 -50.91 21.96
N ASN A 833 -45.48 -51.01 20.92
CA ASN A 833 -44.39 -50.11 20.67
C ASN A 833 -44.86 -48.72 20.26
N LEU A 834 -46.11 -48.52 19.90
CA LEU A 834 -46.73 -47.22 19.65
C LEU A 834 -47.13 -46.46 20.92
N ASP A 835 -47.21 -47.14 22.08
CA ASP A 835 -47.65 -46.54 23.35
C ASP A 835 -46.83 -45.29 23.77
N PRO A 836 -45.53 -45.20 23.55
CA PRO A 836 -44.76 -43.98 23.86
C PRO A 836 -45.30 -42.70 23.19
N PHE A 837 -46.09 -42.85 22.12
CA PHE A 837 -46.78 -41.75 21.45
C PHE A 837 -48.28 -41.76 21.71
N LEU A 838 -48.92 -42.96 21.66
CA LEU A 838 -50.35 -43.08 21.79
C LEU A 838 -50.85 -42.70 23.18
N VAL A 839 -50.16 -43.13 24.23
CA VAL A 839 -50.55 -42.84 25.61
C VAL A 839 -50.55 -41.33 25.91
N PRO A 840 -49.45 -40.58 25.74
CA PRO A 840 -49.43 -39.16 26.01
C PRO A 840 -50.34 -38.32 25.09
N TYR A 841 -50.41 -38.71 23.79
CA TYR A 841 -51.07 -37.88 22.77
C TYR A 841 -52.58 -38.18 22.67
N PHE A 842 -52.97 -39.46 22.76
CA PHE A 842 -54.33 -39.92 22.56
C PHE A 842 -55.00 -40.53 23.83
N ASN A 843 -54.23 -40.77 24.88
CA ASN A 843 -54.67 -41.49 26.08
C ASN A 843 -55.17 -42.91 25.79
N VAL A 844 -54.50 -43.57 24.87
CA VAL A 844 -54.79 -44.90 24.35
C VAL A 844 -53.57 -45.79 24.40
N SER A 845 -53.72 -47.07 24.74
CA SER A 845 -52.70 -48.10 24.63
C SER A 845 -53.17 -49.18 23.64
N ALA A 846 -52.23 -49.70 22.84
CA ALA A 846 -52.48 -50.73 21.85
C ALA A 846 -51.71 -52.02 22.18
N ASN A 847 -52.28 -53.18 22.06
CA ASN A 847 -51.64 -54.49 22.16
C ASN A 847 -51.92 -55.31 20.89
N GLY A 848 -51.09 -56.33 20.60
CA GLY A 848 -51.23 -57.16 19.42
C GLY A 848 -50.13 -56.84 18.41
N LYS A 849 -50.23 -57.35 17.22
CA LYS A 849 -49.22 -57.27 16.17
C LYS A 849 -49.80 -56.70 14.87
N LEU A 850 -49.23 -55.62 14.34
CA LEU A 850 -49.47 -55.09 13.00
C LEU A 850 -48.51 -55.80 12.07
N ASN A 851 -48.97 -56.90 11.45
CA ASN A 851 -48.10 -57.74 10.61
C ASN A 851 -47.66 -57.00 9.36
N LYS A 852 -48.60 -56.23 8.73
CA LYS A 852 -48.37 -55.50 7.53
C LYS A 852 -49.37 -54.37 7.37
N ILE A 853 -48.84 -53.21 7.06
CA ILE A 853 -49.58 -52.03 6.65
C ILE A 853 -49.05 -51.60 5.31
N TYR A 854 -49.90 -51.32 4.33
CA TYR A 854 -49.62 -50.74 3.05
C TYR A 854 -50.40 -49.47 2.90
N PHE A 855 -49.76 -48.46 2.25
CA PHE A 855 -50.42 -47.24 1.83
C PHE A 855 -49.87 -46.80 0.46
N ASP A 856 -50.74 -46.25 -0.39
CA ASP A 856 -50.40 -45.59 -1.64
C ASP A 856 -51.35 -44.43 -1.83
N PHE A 857 -50.84 -43.21 -1.55
CA PHE A 857 -51.64 -42.01 -1.54
C PHE A 857 -51.13 -40.98 -2.55
N ASP A 858 -52.04 -40.49 -3.37
CA ASP A 858 -51.87 -39.29 -4.17
C ASP A 858 -52.56 -38.13 -3.44
N GLY A 859 -51.94 -36.96 -3.49
CA GLY A 859 -52.54 -35.79 -2.88
C GLY A 859 -51.98 -34.49 -3.44
N ASP A 860 -52.62 -33.40 -3.00
CA ASP A 860 -52.19 -32.04 -3.36
C ASP A 860 -52.29 -31.13 -2.13
N ASP A 861 -52.41 -29.80 -2.31
CA ASP A 861 -52.51 -28.83 -1.23
C ASP A 861 -53.87 -28.92 -0.49
N GLU A 862 -54.88 -29.58 -1.04
CA GLU A 862 -56.23 -29.62 -0.51
C GLU A 862 -56.70 -31.01 -0.06
N ASN A 863 -56.50 -32.03 -0.89
CA ASN A 863 -57.06 -33.35 -0.72
C ASN A 863 -56.05 -34.48 -0.90
N GLY A 864 -56.28 -35.60 -0.23
CA GLY A 864 -55.55 -36.83 -0.42
C GLY A 864 -56.48 -38.00 -0.67
N ASN A 865 -56.09 -38.86 -1.61
CA ASN A 865 -56.80 -40.05 -2.03
C ASN A 865 -55.85 -41.24 -2.14
N GLY A 866 -56.34 -42.46 -2.17
CA GLY A 866 -55.52 -43.61 -2.43
C GLY A 866 -56.01 -44.90 -1.77
N ASN A 867 -55.09 -45.81 -1.54
CA ASN A 867 -55.35 -47.12 -1.04
C ASN A 867 -54.61 -47.34 0.30
N PHE A 868 -55.31 -47.98 1.26
CA PHE A 868 -54.73 -48.37 2.52
C PHE A 868 -55.08 -49.86 2.75
N SER A 869 -54.13 -50.64 3.21
CA SER A 869 -54.35 -52.04 3.51
C SER A 869 -53.64 -52.44 4.79
N ILE A 870 -54.22 -53.25 5.59
CA ILE A 870 -53.65 -53.69 6.86
C ILE A 870 -53.91 -55.16 7.12
N HIS A 871 -52.92 -55.89 7.62
CA HIS A 871 -52.98 -57.21 8.20
C HIS A 871 -52.47 -57.15 9.63
N TYR A 872 -53.25 -57.59 10.57
CA TYR A 872 -53.03 -57.56 12.03
C TYR A 872 -53.59 -58.77 12.76
N ASN A 873 -52.95 -59.07 13.93
CA ASN A 873 -53.42 -60.20 14.83
C ASN A 873 -53.48 -59.69 16.26
N ASP A 874 -54.51 -60.22 17.00
CA ASP A 874 -54.72 -59.94 18.41
C ASP A 874 -54.73 -58.43 18.80
N LEU A 875 -55.19 -57.59 17.87
CA LEU A 875 -55.19 -56.16 18.09
C LEU A 875 -56.25 -55.75 19.12
N LYS A 876 -55.80 -55.21 20.26
CA LYS A 876 -56.64 -54.64 21.33
C LYS A 876 -56.27 -53.20 21.56
N VAL A 877 -57.24 -52.31 21.55
CA VAL A 877 -57.08 -50.86 21.79
C VAL A 877 -57.78 -50.52 23.08
N ASN A 878 -57.01 -50.03 24.08
CA ASN A 878 -57.52 -49.69 25.42
C ASN A 878 -57.48 -48.19 25.65
N VAL A 879 -58.57 -47.55 26.02
CA VAL A 879 -58.66 -46.16 26.46
C VAL A 879 -58.34 -46.13 27.95
N LEU A 880 -57.36 -45.35 28.36
CA LEU A 880 -56.73 -45.36 29.67
C LEU A 880 -57.49 -44.49 30.72
N ASN A 881 -58.29 -43.47 30.31
CA ASN A 881 -59.11 -42.68 31.21
C ASN A 881 -60.41 -42.21 30.54
N LYS A 882 -61.54 -42.16 31.36
CA LYS A 882 -62.87 -41.72 30.90
C LYS A 882 -63.09 -40.20 30.96
N GLU A 883 -62.20 -39.42 31.59
CA GLU A 883 -62.34 -37.99 31.75
C GLU A 883 -61.44 -37.23 30.79
N GLY A 884 -62.01 -36.62 29.78
CA GLY A 884 -61.33 -35.69 28.85
C GLY A 884 -62.00 -35.62 27.49
N ASP A 885 -62.11 -34.43 26.92
CA ASP A 885 -62.69 -34.13 25.59
C ASP A 885 -62.44 -35.26 24.60
N LYS A 886 -63.49 -35.97 24.24
CA LYS A 886 -63.45 -37.01 23.20
C LYS A 886 -63.08 -36.37 21.87
N ARG A 887 -61.85 -36.49 21.41
CA ARG A 887 -61.60 -36.24 20.01
C ARG A 887 -62.45 -37.17 19.21
N LYS A 888 -63.40 -36.67 18.41
CA LYS A 888 -64.44 -37.40 17.68
C LYS A 888 -63.96 -38.67 16.98
N PHE A 889 -62.76 -38.75 16.59
CA PHE A 889 -62.14 -39.89 15.91
C PHE A 889 -61.87 -41.05 16.88
N LEU A 890 -61.23 -40.79 18.02
CA LEU A 890 -60.85 -41.81 18.98
C LEU A 890 -62.09 -42.37 19.74
N SER A 891 -63.12 -41.55 19.97
CA SER A 891 -64.36 -42.02 20.56
C SER A 891 -65.08 -42.97 19.60
N SER A 892 -64.90 -42.84 18.27
CA SER A 892 -65.57 -43.83 17.37
C SER A 892 -64.79 -45.15 17.32
N ILE A 893 -63.52 -45.19 17.58
CA ILE A 893 -62.74 -46.44 17.68
C ILE A 893 -62.86 -47.03 19.08
N ALA A 894 -62.81 -46.23 20.12
CA ALA A 894 -62.89 -46.71 21.53
C ALA A 894 -64.28 -47.27 21.94
N ASN A 895 -65.34 -46.81 21.29
CA ASN A 895 -66.68 -47.28 21.50
C ASN A 895 -67.17 -48.33 20.46
N ALA A 896 -66.39 -48.63 19.45
CA ALA A 896 -66.69 -49.61 18.40
C ALA A 896 -66.04 -50.94 18.76
N VAL A 897 -66.77 -52.06 18.41
CA VAL A 897 -66.16 -53.40 18.45
C VAL A 897 -65.04 -53.45 17.37
N VAL A 898 -63.79 -53.33 17.81
CA VAL A 898 -62.64 -53.52 16.94
C VAL A 898 -62.50 -55.02 16.64
N LYS A 899 -62.45 -55.42 15.38
CA LYS A 899 -62.04 -56.77 15.00
C LYS A 899 -60.66 -57.04 15.52
N ASN A 900 -60.50 -58.01 16.39
CA ASN A 900 -59.21 -58.34 17.01
C ASN A 900 -58.26 -58.96 16.05
N ASP A 901 -58.71 -59.49 14.91
CA ASP A 901 -57.86 -60.15 13.92
C ASP A 901 -58.34 -59.90 12.48
N SER A 902 -57.47 -59.88 11.53
CA SER A 902 -57.74 -59.76 10.08
C SER A 902 -58.04 -61.12 9.44
N LYS A 903 -58.04 -62.25 10.23
CA LYS A 903 -58.22 -63.60 9.76
C LYS A 903 -57.28 -64.06 8.64
N GLY A 904 -56.02 -63.60 8.69
CA GLY A 904 -54.98 -63.90 7.71
C GLY A 904 -55.05 -63.08 6.38
N GLU A 905 -56.09 -62.27 6.21
CA GLU A 905 -56.32 -61.48 5.00
C GLU A 905 -55.82 -60.08 5.13
N LEU A 906 -55.36 -59.51 4.01
CA LEU A 906 -55.06 -58.08 3.92
C LEU A 906 -56.36 -57.29 3.76
N LYS A 907 -56.74 -56.50 4.74
CA LYS A 907 -57.95 -55.65 4.69
C LYS A 907 -57.63 -54.37 3.89
N GLU A 908 -58.12 -54.32 2.67
CA GLU A 908 -57.93 -53.18 1.75
C GLU A 908 -59.04 -52.16 1.89
N GLN A 909 -58.74 -50.90 1.90
CA GLN A 909 -59.64 -49.77 2.03
C GLN A 909 -59.26 -48.64 1.09
N LYS A 910 -60.26 -48.04 0.45
CA LYS A 910 -60.09 -46.82 -0.27
C LYS A 910 -60.14 -45.63 0.66
N VAL A 911 -59.12 -44.78 0.55
CA VAL A 911 -59.03 -43.44 1.18
C VAL A 911 -59.48 -42.43 0.17
N GLU A 912 -60.55 -41.70 0.46
CA GLU A 912 -61.10 -40.78 -0.53
C GLU A 912 -61.37 -39.43 0.11
N ASN A 913 -60.92 -38.39 -0.58
CA ASN A 913 -61.18 -36.95 -0.33
C ASN A 913 -60.86 -36.51 1.10
N VAL A 914 -59.78 -37.03 1.68
CA VAL A 914 -59.27 -36.56 2.97
C VAL A 914 -58.79 -35.14 2.87
N LYS A 915 -59.51 -34.22 3.51
CA LYS A 915 -59.19 -32.79 3.45
C LYS A 915 -57.99 -32.43 4.31
N ARG A 916 -57.05 -31.68 3.73
CA ARG A 916 -55.90 -31.12 4.44
C ARG A 916 -56.35 -29.96 5.34
N LYS A 917 -55.95 -29.97 6.61
CA LYS A 917 -56.02 -28.81 7.49
C LYS A 917 -54.84 -27.91 7.17
N GLN A 918 -55.09 -26.70 6.61
CA GLN A 918 -54.08 -25.79 6.09
C GLN A 918 -53.11 -25.26 7.19
N ASP A 919 -53.55 -25.24 8.46
CA ASP A 919 -52.76 -24.84 9.61
C ASP A 919 -51.88 -25.98 10.18
N LYS A 920 -51.98 -27.19 9.63
CA LYS A 920 -51.18 -28.35 10.06
C LYS A 920 -50.13 -28.77 9.01
N SER A 921 -49.11 -29.49 9.50
CA SER A 921 -47.98 -29.94 8.64
C SER A 921 -48.41 -31.02 7.65
N PHE A 922 -47.58 -31.25 6.60
CA PHE A 922 -47.72 -32.36 5.68
C PHE A 922 -47.87 -33.71 6.41
N PHE A 923 -47.06 -33.98 7.45
CA PHE A 923 -47.12 -35.22 8.19
C PHE A 923 -48.42 -35.40 8.98
N ASN A 924 -49.06 -34.34 9.44
CA ASN A 924 -50.40 -34.37 10.02
C ASN A 924 -51.45 -34.74 8.97
N PHE A 925 -51.31 -34.20 7.75
CA PHE A 925 -52.18 -34.55 6.62
C PHE A 925 -51.98 -36.02 6.18
N PHE A 926 -50.73 -36.46 6.04
CA PHE A 926 -50.42 -37.88 5.77
C PHE A 926 -50.96 -38.81 6.86
N LEU A 927 -50.81 -38.45 8.13
CA LEU A 927 -51.38 -39.18 9.24
C LEU A 927 -52.94 -39.24 9.15
N ALA A 928 -53.59 -38.17 8.71
CA ALA A 928 -55.04 -38.16 8.52
C ALA A 928 -55.51 -39.17 7.46
N CYS A 929 -54.75 -39.33 6.35
CA CYS A 929 -54.99 -40.36 5.32
C CYS A 929 -54.79 -41.77 5.88
N ILE A 930 -53.73 -42.01 6.66
CA ILE A 930 -53.52 -43.30 7.37
C ILE A 930 -54.71 -43.61 8.33
N LEU A 931 -55.10 -42.60 9.10
CA LEU A 931 -56.17 -42.74 10.08
C LEU A 931 -57.53 -42.98 9.41
N ASP A 932 -57.83 -42.41 8.25
CA ASP A 932 -59.09 -42.71 7.51
C ASP A 932 -59.10 -44.15 7.03
N GLY A 933 -58.04 -44.64 6.44
CA GLY A 933 -57.93 -46.03 6.02
C GLY A 933 -57.97 -47.01 7.21
N LEU A 934 -57.25 -46.67 8.26
CA LEU A 934 -57.25 -47.49 9.49
C LEU A 934 -58.67 -47.61 10.11
N LYS A 935 -59.42 -46.50 10.21
CA LYS A 935 -60.77 -46.44 10.69
C LYS A 935 -61.71 -47.37 9.90
N LYS A 936 -61.65 -47.31 8.57
CA LYS A 936 -62.41 -48.12 7.65
C LYS A 936 -62.07 -49.63 7.78
N ALA A 937 -60.78 -49.96 8.00
CA ALA A 937 -60.33 -51.32 8.14
C ALA A 937 -60.63 -51.99 9.46
N LEU A 938 -60.65 -51.24 10.59
CA LEU A 938 -60.76 -51.76 11.93
C LEU A 938 -62.22 -51.77 12.45
N LEU A 939 -63.04 -50.83 11.96
CA LEU A 939 -64.46 -50.73 12.49
C LEU A 939 -65.38 -51.74 11.82
N ILE A 940 -66.27 -52.34 12.62
CA ILE A 940 -67.35 -53.08 12.07
C ILE A 940 -68.44 -52.07 11.71
N ILE A 941 -68.65 -51.86 10.41
CA ILE A 941 -69.80 -51.07 9.94
C ILE A 941 -70.98 -51.93 9.80
#